data_a21101fd807f630a236bc66852f525d4
#
_entry.id   a21101fd807f630a236bc66852f525d4
#
_cell.length_a   1.000
_cell.length_b   1.000
_cell.length_c   1.000
_cell.angle_alpha   90.00
_cell.angle_beta   90.00
_cell.angle_gamma   90.00
#
_symmetry.space_group_name_H-M   'P 1'
#
loop_
_entity.id
_entity.type
_entity.pdbx_description
1 polymer ?
#
loop_
_entity_poly.entity_id
_entity_poly.type
_entity_poly.pdbx_seq_one_letter_code
_entity_poly.pdbx_strand_id
1 'polypeptide(L)'
;MKYVYLFSEGNKDMRNLLGGKGANLAEMTKLGLPVPQGFTITTEACTRYYEDGEKINDEIQTEIFENIKKMEEITGKKFGDKENPLLVSVRSGARASMPGMMDTILNLGLNEDVVEVLAKKSGNARWAWDCYRRFIQMYSDVVMEVGKKYFETLIDEMKKKKGVTLDVELTADDLKELAEEFKAEYKSKVGSDFPTDPTEQLMGAVKAVFRSWDNPRANVYRRDNDIPYSWGTAVNVQMMAFGNMGDTSGTGVAFTRDPATGEKHLMGEFLMNAQGEDVVAGVRTPQPIDHLKDVMPEVYDEFVGICKKLEEHYHDMQDMEFTIEDKHLYMLQTRNGKRTAKAALKIACDLVDEGMITDKEAVMMIDPRNLDTLLHPAFDTEALKNAEEIGKGLAASPGAAAGEIVFTAEDAKTAKANGKKVVLVRLETSPEDIEGMKASEGILTVRGGMTSHAAVVARGMGTCCVSGCQEIIMDEENKTFTLGCKTFREFDEISIDGSTGKIYAGLIPKVDASITGEFGRIMAWADKYRRLRVRTNADTPKDALKARELGAEGIGLCRTEHMFFEKDRIAAIREMICSDTVEERENALAKIEPMQQKDFEALYEAMEDYSVTIRYLDPPLHEFVPTEEADIKLLAETQGKSVEQIKAIIAGLHEFNPMMGHRGCRLAVTFPEIAKMQTRAVIKAAIAVSKRKNIKIVPEIMIPLVGEVKELKYVKNIVCQTADEVLKKENFEMEYHVGTMIEIPRAALTADEIAKEADFFSFGTNDLTQMTFGFSRDDAGKFLGSYYDKKIYENDPFAKLDQKGVGKLVKMAATLGREANPDIHLGICGEHGGDPSSVEFCHNVGLDYVSCSPYRVPIARLAAAQAAIKAEN
;
A
#
# COMPACT_ATOMS: atom_id res chain seq x y z
N MET A 1 -7.24 30.43 18.10
CA MET A 1 -6.37 29.32 17.67
C MET A 1 -5.31 29.85 16.70
N LYS A 2 -4.06 29.36 16.76
CA LYS A 2 -3.01 29.85 15.85
C LYS A 2 -2.98 28.92 14.61
N TYR A 3 -3.16 29.51 13.43
CA TYR A 3 -3.23 28.78 12.17
C TYR A 3 -1.98 28.90 11.29
N VAL A 4 -1.10 29.85 11.59
CA VAL A 4 0.08 30.12 10.77
C VAL A 4 1.34 30.21 11.62
N TYR A 5 2.40 29.52 11.20
CA TYR A 5 3.70 29.48 11.89
C TYR A 5 4.83 29.83 10.92
N LEU A 6 5.68 30.78 11.30
CA LEU A 6 6.96 31.00 10.60
C LEU A 6 7.83 29.74 10.75
N PHE A 7 8.72 29.47 9.81
CA PHE A 7 9.65 28.34 9.91
C PHE A 7 10.48 28.42 11.20
N SER A 8 10.87 29.62 11.61
CA SER A 8 11.57 29.84 12.88
C SER A 8 10.76 29.50 14.13
N GLU A 9 9.47 29.40 14.03
CA GLU A 9 8.56 29.08 15.16
C GLU A 9 8.24 27.59 15.31
N GLY A 10 8.64 26.75 14.34
CA GLY A 10 8.33 25.33 14.31
C GLY A 10 9.54 24.44 14.56
N ASN A 11 9.27 23.13 14.62
CA ASN A 11 10.27 22.06 14.73
C ASN A 11 9.74 20.73 14.16
N LYS A 12 10.60 19.71 14.12
CA LYS A 12 10.26 18.39 13.56
C LYS A 12 9.12 17.65 14.29
N ASP A 13 8.89 17.98 15.57
CA ASP A 13 7.86 17.32 16.39
C ASP A 13 6.45 17.85 16.11
N MET A 14 6.33 18.92 15.35
CA MET A 14 5.06 19.54 14.97
C MET A 14 4.49 19.00 13.66
N ARG A 15 4.85 17.79 13.28
CA ARG A 15 4.45 17.18 12.01
C ARG A 15 2.92 17.10 11.85
N ASN A 16 2.19 16.84 12.92
CA ASN A 16 0.73 16.76 12.86
C ASN A 16 0.08 18.09 12.46
N LEU A 17 0.69 19.19 12.86
CA LEU A 17 0.19 20.54 12.64
C LEU A 17 0.76 21.19 11.38
N LEU A 18 2.07 21.04 11.15
CA LEU A 18 2.78 21.68 10.04
C LEU A 18 2.91 20.80 8.80
N GLY A 19 2.47 19.53 8.89
CA GLY A 19 2.76 18.54 7.87
C GLY A 19 4.24 18.12 7.90
N GLY A 20 4.58 17.09 7.12
CA GLY A 20 5.96 16.61 7.06
C GLY A 20 6.93 17.64 6.49
N LYS A 21 6.55 18.27 5.40
CA LYS A 21 7.37 19.29 4.72
C LYS A 21 7.58 20.51 5.60
N GLY A 22 6.52 21.06 6.17
CA GLY A 22 6.60 22.25 7.02
C GLY A 22 7.43 22.04 8.29
N ALA A 23 7.25 20.90 8.94
CA ALA A 23 8.02 20.54 10.13
C ALA A 23 9.51 20.40 9.81
N ASN A 24 9.86 19.80 8.69
CA ASN A 24 11.26 19.64 8.27
C ASN A 24 11.90 20.97 7.81
N LEU A 25 11.16 21.84 7.14
CA LEU A 25 11.63 23.20 6.81
C LEU A 25 11.95 23.98 8.08
N ALA A 26 11.07 23.89 9.07
CA ALA A 26 11.30 24.51 10.38
C ALA A 26 12.54 23.92 11.07
N GLU A 27 12.69 22.60 11.06
CA GLU A 27 13.85 21.95 11.68
C GLU A 27 15.17 22.30 10.99
N MET A 28 15.20 22.33 9.66
CA MET A 28 16.39 22.79 8.92
C MET A 28 16.74 24.24 9.22
N THR A 29 15.75 25.09 9.36
CA THR A 29 15.95 26.51 9.79
C THR A 29 16.58 26.57 11.18
N LYS A 30 16.10 25.77 12.11
CA LYS A 30 16.63 25.66 13.48
C LYS A 30 18.08 25.17 13.49
N LEU A 31 18.44 24.26 12.59
CA LEU A 31 19.81 23.74 12.43
C LEU A 31 20.77 24.74 11.78
N GLY A 32 20.28 25.89 11.35
CA GLY A 32 21.09 26.91 10.69
C GLY A 32 21.44 26.63 9.24
N LEU A 33 20.71 25.72 8.58
CA LEU A 33 20.89 25.39 7.18
C LEU A 33 20.32 26.50 6.28
N PRO A 34 20.84 26.64 5.04
CA PRO A 34 20.37 27.67 4.11
C PRO A 34 18.99 27.33 3.57
N VAL A 35 17.94 27.74 4.24
CA VAL A 35 16.53 27.53 3.87
C VAL A 35 15.92 28.87 3.50
N PRO A 36 15.30 29.02 2.31
CA PRO A 36 14.53 30.23 2.01
C PRO A 36 13.44 30.45 3.05
N GLN A 37 13.29 31.63 3.55
CA GLN A 37 12.35 31.93 4.62
C GLN A 37 10.90 31.78 4.19
N GLY A 38 10.03 31.46 5.15
CA GLY A 38 8.62 31.25 4.88
C GLY A 38 7.81 30.92 6.11
N PHE A 39 6.56 30.56 5.87
CA PHE A 39 5.65 30.15 6.93
C PHE A 39 4.79 28.97 6.46
N THR A 40 4.21 28.28 7.43
CA THR A 40 3.30 27.17 7.19
C THR A 40 1.91 27.51 7.70
N ILE A 41 0.91 27.32 6.82
CA ILE A 41 -0.52 27.35 7.18
C ILE A 41 -0.89 25.94 7.59
N THR A 42 -1.42 25.76 8.79
CA THR A 42 -1.55 24.46 9.45
C THR A 42 -2.59 23.53 8.83
N THR A 43 -2.48 22.25 9.14
CA THR A 43 -3.49 21.24 8.80
C THR A 43 -4.85 21.56 9.41
N GLU A 44 -4.88 22.21 10.57
CA GLU A 44 -6.11 22.65 11.22
C GLU A 44 -6.81 23.75 10.41
N ALA A 45 -6.06 24.60 9.73
CA ALA A 45 -6.65 25.58 8.81
C ALA A 45 -7.32 24.90 7.62
N CYS A 46 -6.75 23.82 7.11
CA CYS A 46 -7.38 23.00 6.07
C CYS A 46 -8.70 22.40 6.54
N THR A 47 -8.70 21.79 7.71
CA THR A 47 -9.92 21.22 8.30
C THR A 47 -11.00 22.28 8.46
N ARG A 48 -10.62 23.47 8.95
CA ARG A 48 -11.52 24.60 9.09
C ARG A 48 -12.09 25.08 7.75
N TYR A 49 -11.25 25.08 6.71
CA TYR A 49 -11.68 25.41 5.35
C TYR A 49 -12.87 24.54 4.89
N TYR A 50 -12.81 23.23 5.14
CA TYR A 50 -13.90 22.32 4.79
C TYR A 50 -15.11 22.46 5.72
N GLU A 51 -14.93 22.71 7.01
CA GLU A 51 -16.00 22.97 7.96
C GLU A 51 -16.78 24.24 7.62
N ASP A 52 -16.09 25.25 7.10
CA ASP A 52 -16.68 26.53 6.69
C ASP A 52 -17.26 26.50 5.26
N GLY A 53 -17.45 25.32 4.67
CA GLY A 53 -18.04 25.17 3.33
C GLY A 53 -17.09 25.55 2.19
N GLU A 54 -15.85 25.10 2.27
CA GLU A 54 -14.77 25.36 1.29
C GLU A 54 -14.45 26.86 1.17
N LYS A 55 -14.34 27.52 2.29
CA LYS A 55 -13.98 28.95 2.39
C LYS A 55 -12.91 29.16 3.45
N ILE A 56 -11.96 30.04 3.13
CA ILE A 56 -10.96 30.51 4.10
C ILE A 56 -11.59 31.64 4.88
N ASN A 57 -11.75 31.47 6.19
CA ASN A 57 -12.38 32.48 7.04
C ASN A 57 -11.45 33.70 7.27
N ASP A 58 -12.03 34.78 7.77
CA ASP A 58 -11.31 36.04 7.98
C ASP A 58 -10.15 35.92 8.98
N GLU A 59 -10.29 35.08 10.00
CA GLU A 59 -9.23 34.82 10.99
C GLU A 59 -7.97 34.22 10.34
N ILE A 60 -8.15 33.18 9.53
CA ILE A 60 -7.04 32.53 8.81
C ILE A 60 -6.43 33.50 7.81
N GLN A 61 -7.25 34.22 7.06
CA GLN A 61 -6.79 35.19 6.07
C GLN A 61 -5.97 36.31 6.72
N THR A 62 -6.40 36.83 7.87
CA THR A 62 -5.66 37.84 8.64
C THR A 62 -4.31 37.33 9.07
N GLU A 63 -4.22 36.10 9.59
CA GLU A 63 -2.94 35.50 9.99
C GLU A 63 -2.00 35.30 8.79
N ILE A 64 -2.52 34.94 7.64
CA ILE A 64 -1.71 34.81 6.41
C ILE A 64 -1.08 36.15 6.04
N PHE A 65 -1.87 37.22 6.03
CA PHE A 65 -1.36 38.57 5.70
C PHE A 65 -0.39 39.12 6.73
N GLU A 66 -0.61 38.84 8.00
CA GLU A 66 0.34 39.21 9.06
C GLU A 66 1.68 38.51 8.88
N ASN A 67 1.67 37.26 8.49
CA ASN A 67 2.89 36.49 8.24
C ASN A 67 3.60 36.90 6.96
N ILE A 68 2.88 37.34 5.92
CA ILE A 68 3.49 37.96 4.74
C ILE A 68 4.27 39.21 5.15
N LYS A 69 3.71 40.04 6.02
CA LYS A 69 4.41 41.22 6.53
C LYS A 69 5.68 40.87 7.32
N LYS A 70 5.62 39.80 8.11
CA LYS A 70 6.80 39.30 8.84
C LYS A 70 7.87 38.80 7.87
N MET A 71 7.48 38.12 6.79
CA MET A 71 8.40 37.70 5.74
C MET A 71 9.04 38.89 5.05
N GLU A 72 8.27 39.90 4.75
CA GLU A 72 8.78 41.14 4.15
C GLU A 72 9.87 41.79 5.04
N GLU A 73 9.67 41.80 6.35
CA GLU A 73 10.68 42.29 7.31
C GLU A 73 11.93 41.42 7.34
N ILE A 74 11.77 40.10 7.36
CA ILE A 74 12.89 39.14 7.40
C ILE A 74 13.73 39.19 6.11
N THR A 75 13.08 39.27 4.97
CA THR A 75 13.73 39.18 3.67
C THR A 75 14.22 40.53 3.13
N GLY A 76 13.67 41.63 3.65
CA GLY A 76 13.92 43.00 3.12
C GLY A 76 13.23 43.23 1.78
N LYS A 77 12.36 42.33 1.33
CA LYS A 77 11.61 42.42 0.07
C LYS A 77 10.14 42.61 0.37
N LYS A 78 9.40 43.25 -0.52
CA LYS A 78 7.94 43.44 -0.39
C LYS A 78 7.16 42.70 -1.45
N PHE A 79 6.08 42.09 -1.05
CA PHE A 79 5.16 41.37 -1.92
C PHE A 79 4.41 42.35 -2.84
N GLY A 80 4.66 42.25 -4.13
CA GLY A 80 4.07 43.17 -5.14
C GLY A 80 4.78 44.51 -5.28
N ASP A 81 5.95 44.68 -4.70
CA ASP A 81 6.70 45.95 -4.75
C ASP A 81 7.30 46.22 -6.13
N LYS A 82 7.39 47.45 -6.50
CA LYS A 82 8.01 47.92 -7.74
C LYS A 82 9.51 48.24 -7.62
N GLU A 83 10.06 48.16 -6.40
CA GLU A 83 11.49 48.42 -6.16
C GLU A 83 12.22 47.14 -5.77
N ASN A 84 11.74 46.40 -4.84
CA ASN A 84 12.35 45.12 -4.39
C ASN A 84 11.28 44.06 -4.12
N PRO A 85 10.76 43.41 -5.17
CA PRO A 85 9.65 42.51 -5.05
C PRO A 85 10.01 41.18 -4.39
N LEU A 86 9.14 40.71 -3.49
CA LEU A 86 9.15 39.36 -2.93
C LEU A 86 8.32 38.44 -3.84
N LEU A 87 8.89 37.32 -4.23
CA LEU A 87 8.17 36.23 -4.89
C LEU A 87 8.13 35.04 -3.97
N VAL A 88 7.01 34.32 -3.95
CA VAL A 88 6.82 33.14 -3.09
C VAL A 88 6.33 31.93 -3.87
N SER A 89 6.61 30.74 -3.34
CA SER A 89 5.97 29.49 -3.74
C SER A 89 4.90 29.12 -2.73
N VAL A 90 3.87 28.42 -3.19
CA VAL A 90 2.83 27.81 -2.37
C VAL A 90 2.84 26.33 -2.63
N ARG A 91 3.12 25.53 -1.60
CA ARG A 91 3.27 24.07 -1.69
C ARG A 91 2.44 23.37 -0.64
N SER A 92 1.85 22.23 -0.99
CA SER A 92 1.19 21.35 -0.05
C SER A 92 2.19 20.66 0.88
N GLY A 93 1.70 20.23 2.04
CA GLY A 93 2.49 19.45 2.99
C GLY A 93 1.61 18.67 3.95
N ALA A 94 1.23 17.42 3.59
CA ALA A 94 0.49 16.53 4.47
C ALA A 94 1.41 15.87 5.52
N ARG A 95 0.83 15.29 6.57
CA ARG A 95 1.57 14.52 7.58
C ARG A 95 2.35 13.38 6.97
N ALA A 96 1.70 12.65 6.06
CA ALA A 96 2.30 11.59 5.28
C ALA A 96 2.66 12.11 3.90
N SER A 97 3.77 11.64 3.35
CA SER A 97 4.18 12.00 2.00
C SER A 97 3.18 11.46 0.97
N MET A 98 2.71 12.34 0.10
CA MET A 98 1.77 12.02 -0.98
C MET A 98 2.34 12.54 -2.31
N PRO A 99 3.37 11.89 -2.89
CA PRO A 99 4.07 12.40 -4.08
C PRO A 99 3.15 12.58 -5.27
N GLY A 100 3.16 13.77 -5.86
CA GLY A 100 2.39 14.08 -7.06
C GLY A 100 0.87 14.16 -6.89
N MET A 101 0.36 13.97 -5.66
CA MET A 101 -1.10 13.99 -5.40
C MET A 101 -1.63 15.39 -5.15
N MET A 102 -0.75 16.29 -4.69
CA MET A 102 -1.10 17.62 -4.20
C MET A 102 -0.39 18.69 -5.04
N ASP A 103 -0.94 19.88 -5.05
CA ASP A 103 -0.52 20.94 -5.96
C ASP A 103 0.60 21.85 -5.42
N THR A 104 1.37 22.40 -6.36
CA THR A 104 2.44 23.39 -6.09
C THR A 104 2.29 24.54 -7.08
N ILE A 105 2.43 25.78 -6.59
CA ILE A 105 2.42 26.98 -7.42
C ILE A 105 3.69 27.77 -7.11
N LEU A 106 4.44 28.12 -8.14
CA LEU A 106 5.70 28.88 -8.04
C LEU A 106 5.51 30.32 -8.54
N ASN A 107 6.42 31.20 -8.15
CA ASN A 107 6.53 32.55 -8.67
C ASN A 107 5.34 33.48 -8.40
N LEU A 108 4.61 33.26 -7.30
CA LEU A 108 3.51 34.15 -6.92
C LEU A 108 4.05 35.55 -6.57
N GLY A 109 3.33 36.53 -6.99
CA GLY A 109 3.69 37.95 -6.86
C GLY A 109 4.07 38.57 -8.20
N LEU A 110 4.20 37.78 -9.26
CA LEU A 110 4.51 38.30 -10.59
C LEU A 110 3.29 38.95 -11.25
N ASN A 111 3.55 40.07 -11.87
CA ASN A 111 2.68 40.76 -12.80
C ASN A 111 3.55 41.53 -13.80
N GLU A 112 2.97 42.27 -14.71
CA GLU A 112 3.68 42.97 -15.75
C GLU A 112 4.69 44.02 -15.20
N ASP A 113 4.35 44.69 -14.10
CA ASP A 113 5.24 45.64 -13.46
C ASP A 113 6.43 44.96 -12.77
N VAL A 114 6.18 43.92 -12.03
CA VAL A 114 7.16 43.19 -11.24
C VAL A 114 8.15 42.47 -12.13
N VAL A 115 7.73 41.88 -13.26
CA VAL A 115 8.63 41.19 -14.18
C VAL A 115 9.63 42.16 -14.81
N GLU A 116 9.21 43.33 -15.16
CA GLU A 116 10.12 44.37 -15.68
C GLU A 116 11.14 44.84 -14.64
N VAL A 117 10.72 44.99 -13.40
CA VAL A 117 11.62 45.34 -12.27
C VAL A 117 12.67 44.25 -12.07
N LEU A 118 12.25 42.99 -12.06
CA LEU A 118 13.15 41.83 -11.92
C LEU A 118 14.13 41.74 -13.09
N ALA A 119 13.67 42.00 -14.32
CA ALA A 119 14.52 42.01 -15.50
C ALA A 119 15.64 43.07 -15.40
N LYS A 120 15.30 44.26 -14.93
CA LYS A 120 16.28 45.35 -14.74
C LYS A 120 17.24 45.08 -13.59
N LYS A 121 16.72 44.63 -12.44
CA LYS A 121 17.49 44.37 -11.21
C LYS A 121 18.51 43.25 -11.40
N SER A 122 18.11 42.19 -12.02
CA SER A 122 18.94 41.00 -12.23
C SER A 122 19.91 41.16 -13.41
N GLY A 123 19.61 42.07 -14.34
CA GLY A 123 20.31 42.15 -15.60
C GLY A 123 20.05 40.94 -16.50
N ASN A 124 19.03 40.14 -16.17
CA ASN A 124 18.68 38.91 -16.87
C ASN A 124 17.18 38.90 -17.22
N ALA A 125 16.84 39.57 -18.30
CA ALA A 125 15.47 39.69 -18.77
C ALA A 125 14.89 38.32 -19.16
N ARG A 126 15.71 37.41 -19.70
CA ARG A 126 15.24 36.07 -20.06
C ARG A 126 14.72 35.29 -18.85
N TRP A 127 15.48 35.31 -17.74
CA TRP A 127 15.07 34.69 -16.51
C TRP A 127 13.73 35.23 -15.98
N ALA A 128 13.60 36.58 -15.95
CA ALA A 128 12.39 37.21 -15.44
C ALA A 128 11.13 36.78 -16.25
N TRP A 129 11.24 36.80 -17.59
CA TRP A 129 10.14 36.41 -18.44
C TRP A 129 9.88 34.91 -18.44
N ASP A 130 10.90 34.08 -18.24
CA ASP A 130 10.71 32.63 -18.02
C ASP A 130 9.91 32.35 -16.74
N CYS A 131 10.23 33.04 -15.64
CA CYS A 131 9.49 32.95 -14.41
C CYS A 131 8.03 33.36 -14.59
N TYR A 132 7.75 34.40 -15.35
CA TYR A 132 6.40 34.88 -15.57
C TYR A 132 5.57 33.92 -16.42
N ARG A 133 6.12 33.43 -17.51
CA ARG A 133 5.39 32.45 -18.34
C ARG A 133 5.08 31.18 -17.57
N ARG A 134 6.04 30.69 -16.74
CA ARG A 134 5.83 29.51 -15.86
C ARG A 134 4.73 29.74 -14.85
N PHE A 135 4.72 30.94 -14.25
CA PHE A 135 3.68 31.31 -13.29
C PHE A 135 2.29 31.30 -13.92
N ILE A 136 2.14 31.91 -15.11
CA ILE A 136 0.84 31.95 -15.81
C ILE A 136 0.36 30.54 -16.11
N GLN A 137 1.23 29.69 -16.64
CA GLN A 137 0.90 28.30 -16.95
C GLN A 137 0.48 27.53 -15.69
N MET A 138 1.30 27.59 -14.64
CA MET A 138 1.06 26.85 -13.41
C MET A 138 -0.19 27.31 -12.66
N TYR A 139 -0.39 28.63 -12.57
CA TYR A 139 -1.59 29.21 -11.97
C TYR A 139 -2.83 28.80 -12.74
N SER A 140 -2.78 28.87 -14.07
CA SER A 140 -3.90 28.47 -14.93
C SER A 140 -4.25 26.99 -14.76
N ASP A 141 -3.26 26.11 -14.72
CA ASP A 141 -3.46 24.67 -14.59
C ASP A 141 -3.97 24.31 -13.19
N VAL A 142 -3.29 24.77 -12.15
CA VAL A 142 -3.55 24.36 -10.77
C VAL A 142 -4.74 25.11 -10.15
N VAL A 143 -4.76 26.44 -10.25
CA VAL A 143 -5.78 27.26 -9.58
C VAL A 143 -7.08 27.28 -10.34
N MET A 144 -7.00 27.43 -11.67
CA MET A 144 -8.18 27.59 -12.53
C MET A 144 -8.56 26.33 -13.31
N GLU A 145 -7.80 25.26 -13.14
CA GLU A 145 -8.09 23.95 -13.77
C GLU A 145 -8.15 23.99 -15.32
N VAL A 146 -7.36 24.87 -15.90
CA VAL A 146 -7.22 25.02 -17.37
C VAL A 146 -6.16 24.05 -17.88
N GLY A 147 -6.11 22.90 -17.95
CA GLY A 147 -5.10 21.92 -18.37
C GLY A 147 -3.83 22.49 -19.01
N LYS A 148 -2.69 22.07 -18.49
CA LYS A 148 -1.36 22.53 -18.95
C LYS A 148 -1.08 22.26 -20.42
N LYS A 149 -1.75 21.29 -21.04
CA LYS A 149 -1.58 20.90 -22.46
C LYS A 149 -1.77 22.07 -23.44
N TYR A 150 -2.67 22.99 -23.13
CA TYR A 150 -2.93 24.17 -23.98
C TYR A 150 -1.71 25.08 -24.02
N PHE A 151 -1.03 25.24 -22.90
CA PHE A 151 0.17 26.06 -22.77
C PHE A 151 1.40 25.36 -23.35
N GLU A 152 1.53 24.07 -23.15
CA GLU A 152 2.62 23.25 -23.74
C GLU A 152 2.56 23.28 -25.26
N THR A 153 1.37 23.28 -25.85
CA THR A 153 1.19 23.44 -27.29
C THR A 153 1.72 24.78 -27.78
N LEU A 154 1.44 25.87 -27.05
CA LEU A 154 1.94 27.21 -27.39
C LEU A 154 3.48 27.29 -27.31
N ILE A 155 4.07 26.64 -26.31
CA ILE A 155 5.55 26.55 -26.20
C ILE A 155 6.12 25.81 -27.40
N ASP A 156 5.58 24.69 -27.77
CA ASP A 156 6.04 23.87 -28.89
C ASP A 156 5.93 24.61 -30.22
N GLU A 157 4.84 25.33 -30.43
CA GLU A 157 4.66 26.19 -31.61
C GLU A 157 5.70 27.31 -31.67
N MET A 158 5.99 27.93 -30.52
CA MET A 158 7.03 28.98 -30.42
C MET A 158 8.41 28.42 -30.75
N LYS A 159 8.74 27.23 -30.20
CA LYS A 159 10.02 26.57 -30.52
C LYS A 159 10.16 26.27 -32.01
N LYS A 160 9.11 25.77 -32.64
CA LYS A 160 9.09 25.52 -34.11
C LYS A 160 9.28 26.80 -34.89
N LYS A 161 8.57 27.86 -34.51
CA LYS A 161 8.66 29.19 -35.17
C LYS A 161 10.06 29.78 -35.08
N LYS A 162 10.75 29.55 -33.94
CA LYS A 162 12.11 30.09 -33.71
C LYS A 162 13.22 29.10 -34.09
N GLY A 163 12.91 27.88 -34.49
CA GLY A 163 13.89 26.87 -34.91
C GLY A 163 14.74 26.33 -33.76
N VAL A 164 14.23 26.29 -32.56
CA VAL A 164 14.92 25.77 -31.35
C VAL A 164 14.24 24.50 -30.82
N THR A 165 14.97 23.71 -30.05
CA THR A 165 14.46 22.44 -29.48
C THR A 165 14.24 22.46 -27.96
N LEU A 166 14.99 23.30 -27.25
CA LEU A 166 14.92 23.39 -25.78
C LEU A 166 14.35 24.74 -25.35
N ASP A 167 13.61 24.74 -24.27
CA ASP A 167 13.02 25.94 -23.65
C ASP A 167 14.10 26.99 -23.34
N VAL A 168 15.27 26.56 -22.89
CA VAL A 168 16.39 27.41 -22.52
C VAL A 168 16.98 28.19 -23.72
N GLU A 169 16.69 27.77 -24.93
CA GLU A 169 17.15 28.44 -26.18
C GLU A 169 16.24 29.59 -26.59
N LEU A 170 15.06 29.73 -26.00
CA LEU A 170 14.15 30.86 -26.22
C LEU A 170 14.74 32.15 -25.63
N THR A 171 14.66 33.24 -26.38
CA THR A 171 15.14 34.56 -25.94
C THR A 171 14.15 35.26 -25.00
N ALA A 172 14.59 36.34 -24.35
CA ALA A 172 13.71 37.16 -23.52
C ALA A 172 12.48 37.66 -24.28
N ASP A 173 12.67 38.12 -25.51
CA ASP A 173 11.59 38.62 -26.37
C ASP A 173 10.61 37.48 -26.74
N ASP A 174 11.14 36.28 -27.01
CA ASP A 174 10.33 35.10 -27.30
C ASP A 174 9.46 34.74 -26.10
N LEU A 175 10.02 34.76 -24.89
CA LEU A 175 9.29 34.46 -23.65
C LEU A 175 8.28 35.54 -23.31
N LYS A 176 8.56 36.80 -23.63
CA LYS A 176 7.60 37.90 -23.47
C LYS A 176 6.40 37.71 -24.39
N GLU A 177 6.61 37.36 -25.64
CA GLU A 177 5.57 37.05 -26.62
C GLU A 177 4.76 35.85 -26.13
N LEU A 178 5.42 34.80 -25.63
CA LEU A 178 4.78 33.60 -25.11
C LEU A 178 3.94 33.90 -23.90
N ALA A 179 4.38 34.75 -22.98
CA ALA A 179 3.59 35.19 -21.82
C ALA A 179 2.30 35.91 -22.24
N GLU A 180 2.36 36.75 -23.28
CA GLU A 180 1.15 37.37 -23.81
C GLU A 180 0.16 36.34 -24.42
N GLU A 181 0.70 35.36 -25.14
CA GLU A 181 -0.13 34.25 -25.68
C GLU A 181 -0.75 33.45 -24.55
N PHE A 182 -0.03 33.18 -23.45
CA PHE A 182 -0.54 32.47 -22.27
C PHE A 182 -1.67 33.26 -21.59
N LYS A 183 -1.53 34.58 -21.44
CA LYS A 183 -2.58 35.42 -20.89
C LYS A 183 -3.84 35.42 -21.76
N ALA A 184 -3.66 35.43 -23.08
CA ALA A 184 -4.77 35.33 -24.02
C ALA A 184 -5.49 33.97 -23.93
N GLU A 185 -4.73 32.89 -23.79
CA GLU A 185 -5.28 31.53 -23.58
C GLU A 185 -6.04 31.44 -22.26
N TYR A 186 -5.48 32.01 -21.17
CA TYR A 186 -6.14 32.11 -19.87
C TYR A 186 -7.50 32.83 -19.99
N LYS A 187 -7.51 34.00 -20.62
CA LYS A 187 -8.73 34.79 -20.83
C LYS A 187 -9.77 34.04 -21.67
N SER A 188 -9.32 33.34 -22.71
CA SER A 188 -10.19 32.53 -23.57
C SER A 188 -10.86 31.39 -22.79
N LYS A 189 -10.14 30.74 -21.89
CA LYS A 189 -10.65 29.57 -21.11
C LYS A 189 -11.40 29.95 -19.84
N VAL A 190 -10.96 31.00 -19.15
CA VAL A 190 -11.52 31.43 -17.86
C VAL A 190 -12.59 32.53 -18.00
N GLY A 191 -12.49 33.37 -19.03
CA GLY A 191 -13.43 34.47 -19.29
C GLY A 191 -13.08 35.79 -18.60
N SER A 192 -11.93 35.86 -17.89
CA SER A 192 -11.41 37.06 -17.24
C SER A 192 -9.93 37.21 -17.44
N ASP A 193 -9.40 38.41 -17.20
CA ASP A 193 -7.96 38.66 -17.31
C ASP A 193 -7.16 37.91 -16.23
N PHE A 194 -5.91 37.56 -16.52
CA PHE A 194 -5.03 36.94 -15.56
C PHE A 194 -4.83 37.86 -14.35
N PRO A 195 -4.94 37.38 -13.07
CA PRO A 195 -4.87 38.22 -11.89
C PRO A 195 -3.50 38.89 -11.73
N THR A 196 -3.50 40.19 -11.47
CA THR A 196 -2.29 41.01 -11.28
C THR A 196 -2.03 41.39 -9.83
N ASP A 197 -3.01 41.28 -8.97
CA ASP A 197 -2.87 41.54 -7.52
C ASP A 197 -2.17 40.34 -6.84
N PRO A 198 -0.98 40.50 -6.27
CA PRO A 198 -0.27 39.44 -5.58
C PRO A 198 -1.07 38.78 -4.43
N THR A 199 -1.86 39.58 -3.72
CA THR A 199 -2.70 39.10 -2.63
C THR A 199 -3.80 38.16 -3.14
N GLU A 200 -4.45 38.50 -4.24
CA GLU A 200 -5.44 37.68 -4.90
C GLU A 200 -4.82 36.37 -5.41
N GLN A 201 -3.61 36.47 -6.00
CA GLN A 201 -2.86 35.30 -6.47
C GLN A 201 -2.55 34.35 -5.31
N LEU A 202 -2.07 34.89 -4.20
CA LEU A 202 -1.73 34.10 -3.00
C LEU A 202 -2.95 33.36 -2.43
N MET A 203 -4.04 34.07 -2.24
CA MET A 203 -5.26 33.45 -1.69
C MET A 203 -5.86 32.41 -2.62
N GLY A 204 -5.80 32.65 -3.92
CA GLY A 204 -6.21 31.66 -4.92
C GLY A 204 -5.36 30.40 -4.87
N ALA A 205 -4.06 30.54 -4.72
CA ALA A 205 -3.12 29.43 -4.61
C ALA A 205 -3.32 28.62 -3.32
N VAL A 206 -3.47 29.29 -2.18
CA VAL A 206 -3.73 28.63 -0.88
C VAL A 206 -5.03 27.82 -0.94
N LYS A 207 -6.07 28.42 -1.47
CA LYS A 207 -7.38 27.75 -1.65
C LYS A 207 -7.27 26.54 -2.57
N ALA A 208 -6.52 26.65 -3.65
CA ALA A 208 -6.28 25.53 -4.58
C ALA A 208 -5.57 24.35 -3.90
N VAL A 209 -4.58 24.62 -3.05
CA VAL A 209 -3.90 23.56 -2.29
C VAL A 209 -4.84 22.88 -1.31
N PHE A 210 -5.65 23.63 -0.57
CA PHE A 210 -6.66 23.05 0.31
C PHE A 210 -7.66 22.18 -0.46
N ARG A 211 -8.12 22.67 -1.60
CA ARG A 211 -9.05 21.93 -2.48
C ARG A 211 -8.44 20.63 -3.00
N SER A 212 -7.13 20.61 -3.27
CA SER A 212 -6.45 19.44 -3.79
C SER A 212 -6.44 18.25 -2.81
N TRP A 213 -6.63 18.50 -1.51
CA TRP A 213 -6.77 17.44 -0.51
C TRP A 213 -7.94 16.50 -0.82
N ASP A 214 -9.01 17.01 -1.38
CA ASP A 214 -10.22 16.27 -1.71
C ASP A 214 -10.35 15.91 -3.21
N ASN A 215 -9.28 15.98 -3.97
CA ASN A 215 -9.36 15.57 -5.36
C ASN A 215 -9.41 14.03 -5.48
N PRO A 216 -9.97 13.46 -6.57
CA PRO A 216 -10.16 12.02 -6.71
C PRO A 216 -8.86 11.21 -6.55
N ARG A 217 -7.77 11.65 -7.17
CA ARG A 217 -6.47 10.95 -7.08
C ARG A 217 -5.89 10.94 -5.66
N ALA A 218 -6.05 12.05 -4.92
CA ALA A 218 -5.63 12.14 -3.53
C ALA A 218 -6.49 11.22 -2.63
N ASN A 219 -7.78 11.16 -2.87
CA ASN A 219 -8.69 10.28 -2.13
C ASN A 219 -8.33 8.80 -2.30
N VAL A 220 -8.02 8.38 -3.53
CA VAL A 220 -7.57 7.02 -3.82
C VAL A 220 -6.24 6.71 -3.11
N TYR A 221 -5.27 7.60 -3.23
CA TYR A 221 -3.96 7.43 -2.58
C TYR A 221 -4.09 7.30 -1.05
N ARG A 222 -4.89 8.17 -0.43
CA ARG A 222 -5.11 8.11 1.02
C ARG A 222 -5.73 6.79 1.45
N ARG A 223 -6.73 6.33 0.72
CA ARG A 223 -7.39 5.04 1.00
C ARG A 223 -6.42 3.88 0.96
N ASP A 224 -5.55 3.88 -0.05
CA ASP A 224 -4.57 2.83 -0.26
C ASP A 224 -3.42 2.84 0.77
N ASN A 225 -3.15 3.99 1.35
CA ASN A 225 -2.06 4.17 2.30
C ASN A 225 -2.53 4.43 3.74
N ASP A 226 -3.80 4.17 4.02
CA ASP A 226 -4.40 4.33 5.36
C ASP A 226 -4.20 5.72 5.96
N ILE A 227 -4.34 6.76 5.14
CA ILE A 227 -4.21 8.15 5.57
C ILE A 227 -5.62 8.72 5.83
N PRO A 228 -5.99 9.02 7.08
CA PRO A 228 -7.31 9.55 7.40
C PRO A 228 -7.59 10.89 6.71
N TYR A 229 -8.80 11.03 6.20
CA TYR A 229 -9.25 12.30 5.60
C TYR A 229 -9.16 13.47 6.59
N SER A 230 -9.43 13.22 7.87
CA SER A 230 -9.41 14.22 8.94
C SER A 230 -8.06 14.88 9.17
N TRP A 231 -6.97 14.29 8.65
CA TRP A 231 -5.64 14.87 8.84
C TRP A 231 -5.46 16.19 8.10
N GLY A 232 -6.06 16.36 6.93
CA GLY A 232 -5.87 17.56 6.12
C GLY A 232 -4.45 17.72 5.58
N THR A 233 -4.22 18.83 4.88
CA THR A 233 -2.90 19.23 4.40
C THR A 233 -2.51 20.58 4.96
N ALA A 234 -1.23 20.77 5.26
CA ALA A 234 -0.67 22.09 5.49
C ALA A 234 -0.31 22.76 4.15
N VAL A 235 -0.11 24.05 4.18
CA VAL A 235 0.33 24.85 3.04
C VAL A 235 1.59 25.61 3.43
N ASN A 236 2.67 25.42 2.67
CA ASN A 236 3.92 26.13 2.88
C ASN A 236 4.04 27.30 1.90
N VAL A 237 4.15 28.51 2.43
CA VAL A 237 4.42 29.74 1.67
C VAL A 237 5.86 30.11 1.92
N GLN A 238 6.68 30.07 0.88
CA GLN A 238 8.13 30.17 1.00
C GLN A 238 8.70 31.13 -0.04
N MET A 239 9.67 31.93 0.37
CA MET A 239 10.41 32.80 -0.56
C MET A 239 11.04 31.96 -1.68
N MET A 240 10.91 32.41 -2.91
CA MET A 240 11.51 31.74 -4.06
C MET A 240 13.03 31.82 -4.05
N ALA A 241 13.66 30.69 -4.36
CA ALA A 241 15.06 30.61 -4.78
C ALA A 241 15.06 30.13 -6.24
N PHE A 242 15.82 30.81 -7.09
CA PHE A 242 15.71 30.65 -8.53
C PHE A 242 16.87 29.84 -9.13
N GLY A 243 16.57 28.62 -9.51
CA GLY A 243 17.52 27.76 -10.24
C GLY A 243 17.67 28.07 -11.72
N ASN A 244 16.89 29.00 -12.25
CA ASN A 244 16.84 29.34 -13.67
C ASN A 244 17.42 30.73 -13.98
N MET A 245 18.34 31.23 -13.17
CA MET A 245 19.00 32.53 -13.35
C MET A 245 20.23 32.49 -14.29
N GLY A 246 20.44 31.40 -15.00
CA GLY A 246 21.56 31.24 -15.92
C GLY A 246 22.47 30.08 -15.52
N ASP A 247 23.70 30.10 -16.04
CA ASP A 247 24.67 29.00 -15.94
C ASP A 247 25.28 28.81 -14.54
N THR A 248 25.07 29.75 -13.63
CA THR A 248 25.53 29.68 -12.24
C THR A 248 24.42 29.25 -11.28
N SER A 249 23.26 28.84 -11.83
CA SER A 249 22.09 28.45 -11.10
C SER A 249 21.65 27.07 -11.55
N GLY A 250 20.93 26.38 -10.69
CA GLY A 250 20.45 25.06 -10.98
C GLY A 250 19.51 24.54 -9.89
N THR A 251 19.02 23.34 -10.08
CA THR A 251 18.15 22.68 -9.10
C THR A 251 18.39 21.18 -9.14
N GLY A 252 18.06 20.50 -8.06
CA GLY A 252 18.24 19.07 -8.01
C GLY A 252 17.54 18.41 -6.86
N VAL A 253 17.58 17.10 -6.89
CA VAL A 253 17.05 16.22 -5.87
C VAL A 253 18.11 15.15 -5.58
N ALA A 254 18.22 14.74 -4.35
CA ALA A 254 19.20 13.74 -3.97
C ALA A 254 18.72 12.90 -2.78
N PHE A 255 19.30 11.70 -2.69
CA PHE A 255 19.12 10.78 -1.58
C PHE A 255 20.48 10.52 -0.94
N THR A 256 20.56 10.45 0.37
CA THR A 256 21.83 10.13 1.07
C THR A 256 22.24 8.69 0.87
N ARG A 257 21.31 7.82 0.51
CA ARG A 257 21.54 6.41 0.16
C ARG A 257 20.70 6.06 -1.05
N ASP A 258 21.08 5.01 -1.77
CA ASP A 258 20.32 4.56 -2.93
C ASP A 258 18.90 4.08 -2.50
N PRO A 259 17.84 4.75 -2.94
CA PRO A 259 16.48 4.36 -2.55
C PRO A 259 16.00 3.06 -3.19
N ALA A 260 16.70 2.56 -4.22
CA ALA A 260 16.37 1.31 -4.89
C ALA A 260 17.09 0.11 -4.26
N THR A 261 18.36 0.26 -3.88
CA THR A 261 19.20 -0.83 -3.38
C THR A 261 19.59 -0.71 -1.91
N GLY A 262 19.56 0.48 -1.36
CA GLY A 262 20.00 0.78 0.01
C GLY A 262 21.50 1.02 0.16
N GLU A 263 22.27 1.00 -0.92
CA GLU A 263 23.70 1.26 -0.87
C GLU A 263 24.01 2.66 -0.34
N LYS A 264 25.04 2.74 0.51
CA LYS A 264 25.45 4.01 1.14
C LYS A 264 26.30 4.84 0.19
N HIS A 265 25.66 5.56 -0.71
CA HIS A 265 26.30 6.63 -1.50
C HIS A 265 25.25 7.66 -1.91
N LEU A 266 25.68 8.89 -2.08
CA LEU A 266 24.83 9.98 -2.50
C LEU A 266 24.32 9.71 -3.92
N MET A 267 23.01 9.61 -4.06
CA MET A 267 22.32 9.40 -5.33
C MET A 267 21.45 10.62 -5.63
N GLY A 268 21.40 11.03 -6.87
CA GLY A 268 20.49 12.09 -7.23
C GLY A 268 20.78 12.67 -8.61
N GLU A 269 20.05 13.69 -8.93
CA GLU A 269 20.04 14.32 -10.24
C GLU A 269 19.96 15.83 -10.08
N PHE A 270 20.58 16.55 -11.02
CA PHE A 270 20.47 18.00 -11.07
C PHE A 270 20.37 18.49 -12.51
N LEU A 271 19.81 19.69 -12.66
CA LEU A 271 19.77 20.44 -13.91
C LEU A 271 20.32 21.84 -13.68
N MET A 272 21.20 22.30 -14.56
CA MET A 272 21.63 23.69 -14.57
C MET A 272 20.58 24.53 -15.30
N ASN A 273 20.43 25.78 -14.86
CA ASN A 273 19.49 26.73 -15.43
C ASN A 273 18.08 26.14 -15.56
N ALA A 274 17.53 25.69 -14.45
CA ALA A 274 16.23 25.02 -14.39
C ALA A 274 15.53 25.25 -13.03
N GLN A 275 14.21 25.09 -12.99
CA GLN A 275 13.44 25.02 -11.77
C GLN A 275 13.13 23.55 -11.41
N GLY A 276 12.71 23.29 -10.16
CA GLY A 276 12.50 21.95 -9.64
C GLY A 276 11.55 21.09 -10.48
N GLU A 277 10.54 21.70 -11.05
CA GLU A 277 9.57 21.02 -11.93
C GLU A 277 10.21 20.43 -13.19
N ASP A 278 11.29 21.03 -13.70
CA ASP A 278 11.99 20.54 -14.89
C ASP A 278 12.71 19.21 -14.63
N VAL A 279 13.17 18.99 -13.41
CA VAL A 279 13.81 17.72 -13.01
C VAL A 279 12.77 16.60 -12.96
N VAL A 280 11.62 16.89 -12.39
CA VAL A 280 10.55 15.90 -12.16
C VAL A 280 9.78 15.60 -13.43
N ALA A 281 9.53 16.60 -14.26
CA ALA A 281 8.78 16.48 -15.52
C ALA A 281 9.52 15.66 -16.60
N GLY A 282 10.83 15.54 -16.49
CA GLY A 282 11.61 14.75 -17.43
C GLY A 282 11.75 15.34 -18.83
N VAL A 283 11.41 16.61 -19.02
CA VAL A 283 11.50 17.31 -20.33
C VAL A 283 12.94 17.45 -20.77
N ARG A 284 13.85 17.68 -19.84
CA ARG A 284 15.31 17.70 -20.05
C ARG A 284 15.90 16.51 -19.30
N THR A 285 16.98 15.94 -19.82
CA THR A 285 17.69 14.84 -19.17
C THR A 285 18.55 15.37 -18.01
N PRO A 286 18.25 15.04 -16.76
CA PRO A 286 19.06 15.45 -15.62
C PRO A 286 20.42 14.77 -15.64
N GLN A 287 21.40 15.41 -15.01
CA GLN A 287 22.72 14.83 -14.82
C GLN A 287 22.81 14.18 -13.43
N PRO A 288 23.61 13.10 -13.28
CA PRO A 288 23.88 12.52 -11.98
C PRO A 288 24.49 13.55 -11.03
N ILE A 289 24.11 13.48 -9.73
CA ILE A 289 24.55 14.44 -8.71
C ILE A 289 26.08 14.52 -8.59
N ASP A 290 26.80 13.44 -8.85
CA ASP A 290 28.27 13.40 -8.80
C ASP A 290 28.90 14.36 -9.78
N HIS A 291 28.26 14.64 -10.90
CA HIS A 291 28.76 15.61 -11.89
C HIS A 291 28.70 17.07 -11.41
N LEU A 292 27.96 17.36 -10.36
CA LEU A 292 27.90 18.69 -9.74
C LEU A 292 29.29 19.07 -9.19
N LYS A 293 30.09 18.09 -8.78
CA LYS A 293 31.45 18.30 -8.32
C LYS A 293 32.31 18.93 -9.38
N ASP A 294 32.09 18.55 -10.64
CA ASP A 294 32.84 19.11 -11.79
C ASP A 294 32.36 20.51 -12.17
N VAL A 295 31.08 20.79 -12.03
CA VAL A 295 30.43 22.05 -12.40
C VAL A 295 30.61 23.11 -11.34
N MET A 296 30.35 22.75 -10.06
CA MET A 296 30.41 23.66 -8.90
C MET A 296 30.98 22.94 -7.68
N PRO A 297 32.27 22.72 -7.58
CA PRO A 297 32.89 21.93 -6.53
C PRO A 297 32.59 22.45 -5.11
N GLU A 298 32.59 23.76 -4.90
CA GLU A 298 32.31 24.37 -3.60
C GLU A 298 30.84 24.11 -3.14
N VAL A 299 29.89 24.23 -4.03
CA VAL A 299 28.48 23.98 -3.77
C VAL A 299 28.26 22.49 -3.52
N TYR A 300 28.92 21.63 -4.28
CA TYR A 300 28.84 20.19 -4.06
C TYR A 300 29.35 19.79 -2.68
N ASP A 301 30.50 20.33 -2.25
CA ASP A 301 31.07 20.04 -0.95
C ASP A 301 30.18 20.53 0.20
N GLU A 302 29.59 21.71 0.07
CA GLU A 302 28.62 22.25 1.01
C GLU A 302 27.38 21.32 1.11
N PHE A 303 26.86 20.89 -0.05
CA PHE A 303 25.71 20.01 -0.12
C PHE A 303 25.97 18.65 0.54
N VAL A 304 27.12 18.03 0.26
CA VAL A 304 27.52 16.76 0.87
C VAL A 304 27.62 16.90 2.40
N GLY A 305 28.15 18.00 2.89
CA GLY A 305 28.19 18.29 4.32
C GLY A 305 26.81 18.40 4.96
N ILE A 306 25.87 19.05 4.27
CA ILE A 306 24.48 19.16 4.70
C ILE A 306 23.80 17.81 4.71
N CYS A 307 24.00 17.00 3.67
CA CYS A 307 23.45 15.64 3.57
C CYS A 307 23.87 14.78 4.77
N LYS A 308 25.15 14.82 5.11
CA LYS A 308 25.68 14.09 6.25
C LYS A 308 25.05 14.57 7.56
N LYS A 309 24.97 15.87 7.74
CA LYS A 309 24.37 16.48 8.94
C LYS A 309 22.91 16.10 9.09
N LEU A 310 22.14 16.09 8.02
CA LEU A 310 20.73 15.73 8.04
C LEU A 310 20.53 14.23 8.34
N GLU A 311 21.30 13.35 7.73
CA GLU A 311 21.21 11.91 7.99
C GLU A 311 21.53 11.61 9.46
N GLU A 312 22.58 12.21 10.00
CA GLU A 312 22.98 12.04 11.41
C GLU A 312 21.93 12.63 12.36
N HIS A 313 21.29 13.75 12.00
CA HIS A 313 20.26 14.39 12.81
C HIS A 313 18.96 13.58 12.88
N TYR A 314 18.50 13.08 11.74
CA TYR A 314 17.24 12.32 11.66
C TYR A 314 17.41 10.83 11.91
N HIS A 315 18.63 10.33 11.98
CA HIS A 315 18.95 8.90 12.14
C HIS A 315 18.31 8.00 11.05
N ASP A 316 18.20 8.54 9.85
CA ASP A 316 17.64 7.84 8.69
C ASP A 316 18.15 8.47 7.39
N MET A 317 18.08 7.71 6.29
CA MET A 317 18.39 8.26 4.98
C MET A 317 17.45 9.41 4.65
N GLN A 318 17.97 10.40 3.96
CA GLN A 318 17.24 11.60 3.61
C GLN A 318 17.03 11.72 2.09
N ASP A 319 15.85 12.17 1.72
CA ASP A 319 15.46 12.63 0.40
C ASP A 319 15.39 14.15 0.45
N MET A 320 16.14 14.81 -0.38
CA MET A 320 16.35 16.25 -0.31
C MET A 320 16.12 16.92 -1.67
N GLU A 321 15.51 18.08 -1.61
CA GLU A 321 15.42 18.99 -2.75
C GLU A 321 16.27 20.23 -2.47
N PHE A 322 17.01 20.68 -3.46
CA PHE A 322 17.84 21.88 -3.34
C PHE A 322 17.78 22.74 -4.60
N THR A 323 18.09 24.00 -4.45
CA THR A 323 18.22 24.96 -5.54
C THR A 323 19.50 25.75 -5.34
N ILE A 324 20.19 26.04 -6.44
CA ILE A 324 21.37 26.88 -6.48
C ILE A 324 20.98 28.16 -7.21
N GLU A 325 20.99 29.28 -6.51
CA GLU A 325 20.74 30.59 -7.08
C GLU A 325 22.01 31.36 -7.11
N ASP A 326 22.55 31.64 -8.31
CA ASP A 326 23.80 32.35 -8.52
C ASP A 326 24.92 31.91 -7.54
N LYS A 327 25.24 30.62 -7.59
CA LYS A 327 26.26 29.94 -6.77
C LYS A 327 25.92 29.80 -5.26
N HIS A 328 24.76 30.23 -4.85
CA HIS A 328 24.28 30.06 -3.45
C HIS A 328 23.36 28.87 -3.34
N LEU A 329 23.70 27.94 -2.44
CA LEU A 329 22.89 26.74 -2.19
C LEU A 329 21.73 27.02 -1.23
N TYR A 330 20.54 26.56 -1.57
CA TYR A 330 19.37 26.59 -0.71
C TYR A 330 18.76 25.20 -0.61
N MET A 331 18.42 24.79 0.61
CA MET A 331 17.68 23.56 0.87
C MET A 331 16.18 23.86 0.86
N LEU A 332 15.43 23.18 -0.02
CA LEU A 332 14.00 23.40 -0.16
C LEU A 332 13.17 22.35 0.59
N GLN A 333 13.71 21.17 0.78
CA GLN A 333 13.02 20.09 1.44
C GLN A 333 14.00 19.02 1.90
N THR A 334 13.70 18.41 3.04
CA THR A 334 14.27 17.15 3.47
C THR A 334 13.15 16.28 4.04
N ARG A 335 13.26 14.99 3.88
CA ARG A 335 12.36 14.02 4.50
C ARG A 335 13.08 12.69 4.61
N ASN A 336 12.58 11.81 5.48
CA ASN A 336 12.99 10.42 5.47
C ASN A 336 12.63 9.83 4.11
N GLY A 337 13.61 9.32 3.39
CA GLY A 337 13.45 8.98 1.99
C GLY A 337 12.51 7.81 1.77
N LYS A 338 11.61 7.95 0.82
CA LYS A 338 10.85 6.81 0.30
C LYS A 338 11.82 5.87 -0.41
N ARG A 339 11.64 4.61 -0.17
CA ARG A 339 12.56 3.57 -0.64
C ARG A 339 11.81 2.28 -0.94
N THR A 340 12.44 1.40 -1.69
CA THR A 340 11.89 0.06 -1.92
C THR A 340 11.96 -0.75 -0.63
N ALA A 341 11.20 -1.81 -0.56
CA ALA A 341 11.24 -2.72 0.58
C ALA A 341 12.65 -3.30 0.79
N LYS A 342 13.31 -3.70 -0.28
CA LYS A 342 14.70 -4.19 -0.24
C LYS A 342 15.66 -3.14 0.34
N ALA A 343 15.57 -1.92 -0.14
CA ALA A 343 16.40 -0.82 0.35
C ALA A 343 16.10 -0.51 1.82
N ALA A 344 14.84 -0.54 2.22
CA ALA A 344 14.43 -0.31 3.61
C ALA A 344 15.09 -1.29 4.56
N LEU A 345 15.11 -2.56 4.21
CA LEU A 345 15.74 -3.60 5.03
C LEU A 345 17.25 -3.40 5.13
N LYS A 346 17.91 -3.14 3.99
CA LYS A 346 19.36 -2.91 3.97
C LYS A 346 19.74 -1.66 4.75
N ILE A 347 19.04 -0.57 4.57
CA ILE A 347 19.31 0.69 5.27
C ILE A 347 19.14 0.51 6.79
N ALA A 348 18.06 -0.13 7.23
CA ALA A 348 17.84 -0.39 8.65
C ALA A 348 18.97 -1.22 9.27
N CYS A 349 19.40 -2.28 8.60
CA CYS A 349 20.52 -3.11 9.05
C CYS A 349 21.83 -2.31 9.08
N ASP A 350 22.13 -1.55 8.03
CA ASP A 350 23.34 -0.74 7.95
C ASP A 350 23.38 0.34 9.03
N LEU A 351 22.27 1.00 9.32
CA LEU A 351 22.17 2.00 10.38
C LEU A 351 22.42 1.40 11.78
N VAL A 352 21.98 0.17 12.01
CA VAL A 352 22.28 -0.57 13.24
C VAL A 352 23.79 -0.90 13.31
N ASP A 353 24.36 -1.40 12.22
CA ASP A 353 25.79 -1.76 12.14
C ASP A 353 26.69 -0.52 12.31
N GLU A 354 26.26 0.64 11.85
CA GLU A 354 26.93 1.93 12.02
C GLU A 354 26.76 2.54 13.43
N GLY A 355 25.96 1.91 14.29
CA GLY A 355 25.68 2.40 15.64
C GLY A 355 24.76 3.61 15.71
N MET A 356 24.09 3.96 14.62
CA MET A 356 23.19 5.12 14.55
C MET A 356 21.83 4.85 15.19
N ILE A 357 21.33 3.62 15.06
CA ILE A 357 20.05 3.18 15.64
C ILE A 357 20.21 1.83 16.35
N THR A 358 19.24 1.49 17.20
CA THR A 358 19.14 0.18 17.84
C THR A 358 18.39 -0.80 16.95
N ASP A 359 18.47 -2.10 17.24
CA ASP A 359 17.68 -3.12 16.55
C ASP A 359 16.17 -2.88 16.74
N LYS A 360 15.76 -2.40 17.90
CA LYS A 360 14.38 -2.03 18.20
C LYS A 360 13.89 -0.88 17.30
N GLU A 361 14.70 0.15 17.14
CA GLU A 361 14.43 1.26 16.23
C GLU A 361 14.38 0.82 14.77
N ALA A 362 15.26 -0.11 14.38
CA ALA A 362 15.25 -0.68 13.02
C ALA A 362 13.94 -1.41 12.72
N VAL A 363 13.43 -2.20 13.66
CA VAL A 363 12.13 -2.88 13.54
C VAL A 363 11.01 -1.87 13.35
N MET A 364 11.05 -0.77 14.07
CA MET A 364 10.02 0.28 13.97
C MET A 364 10.08 1.10 12.67
N MET A 365 11.23 1.15 12.02
CA MET A 365 11.44 1.90 10.77
C MET A 365 10.70 1.33 9.56
N ILE A 366 10.43 0.04 9.57
CA ILE A 366 9.95 -0.67 8.39
C ILE A 366 8.44 -0.75 8.43
N ASP A 367 7.79 -0.33 7.34
CA ASP A 367 6.34 -0.54 7.18
C ASP A 367 6.11 -2.01 6.84
N PRO A 368 5.38 -2.76 7.68
CA PRO A 368 5.16 -4.19 7.43
C PRO A 368 4.51 -4.49 6.08
N ARG A 369 3.66 -3.60 5.58
CA ARG A 369 2.97 -3.77 4.29
C ARG A 369 3.96 -3.79 3.11
N ASN A 370 5.09 -3.12 3.24
CA ASN A 370 6.11 -3.07 2.19
C ASN A 370 6.85 -4.40 2.03
N LEU A 371 6.77 -5.30 3.00
CA LEU A 371 7.37 -6.63 2.90
C LEU A 371 6.71 -7.51 1.83
N ASP A 372 5.46 -7.21 1.48
CA ASP A 372 4.70 -7.99 0.52
C ASP A 372 5.42 -8.13 -0.83
N THR A 373 6.09 -7.07 -1.28
CA THR A 373 6.85 -7.08 -2.53
C THR A 373 8.05 -8.03 -2.52
N LEU A 374 8.63 -8.29 -1.35
CA LEU A 374 9.77 -9.19 -1.16
C LEU A 374 9.36 -10.66 -1.08
N LEU A 375 8.06 -10.89 -0.89
CA LEU A 375 7.48 -12.22 -0.72
C LEU A 375 6.95 -12.78 -2.05
N HIS A 376 6.93 -11.96 -3.10
CA HIS A 376 6.47 -12.34 -4.43
C HIS A 376 7.63 -12.80 -5.33
N PRO A 377 7.32 -13.54 -6.42
CA PRO A 377 8.33 -14.13 -7.28
C PRO A 377 9.29 -13.14 -7.96
N ALA A 378 10.54 -13.57 -8.18
CA ALA A 378 11.53 -12.93 -9.05
C ALA A 378 11.64 -13.73 -10.37
N PHE A 379 12.40 -13.26 -11.35
CA PHE A 379 12.64 -14.04 -12.58
C PHE A 379 13.48 -15.28 -12.31
N ASP A 380 13.12 -16.40 -12.97
CA ASP A 380 13.90 -17.61 -12.99
C ASP A 380 15.25 -17.34 -13.66
N THR A 381 16.34 -17.64 -12.97
CA THR A 381 17.71 -17.38 -13.43
C THR A 381 18.05 -18.10 -14.75
N GLU A 382 17.59 -19.35 -14.91
CA GLU A 382 17.85 -20.12 -16.13
C GLU A 382 17.05 -19.59 -17.31
N ALA A 383 15.78 -19.26 -17.10
CA ALA A 383 14.94 -18.62 -18.13
C ALA A 383 15.50 -17.25 -18.54
N LEU A 384 16.05 -16.51 -17.59
CA LEU A 384 16.64 -15.19 -17.83
C LEU A 384 17.87 -15.26 -18.74
N LYS A 385 18.70 -16.29 -18.61
CA LYS A 385 19.87 -16.51 -19.49
C LYS A 385 19.49 -16.69 -20.95
N ASN A 386 18.33 -17.26 -21.22
CA ASN A 386 17.82 -17.52 -22.57
C ASN A 386 16.91 -16.41 -23.09
N ALA A 387 16.64 -15.39 -22.29
CA ALA A 387 15.76 -14.28 -22.66
C ALA A 387 16.46 -13.30 -23.60
N GLU A 388 15.69 -12.74 -24.51
CA GLU A 388 16.17 -11.73 -25.44
C GLU A 388 16.10 -10.33 -24.81
N GLU A 389 17.24 -9.79 -24.41
CA GLU A 389 17.34 -8.41 -23.94
C GLU A 389 17.20 -7.44 -25.12
N ILE A 390 16.22 -6.56 -25.07
CA ILE A 390 15.90 -5.61 -26.15
C ILE A 390 16.23 -4.17 -25.81
N GLY A 391 16.46 -3.85 -24.54
CA GLY A 391 16.81 -2.50 -24.11
C GLY A 391 17.12 -2.42 -22.63
N LYS A 392 17.52 -1.22 -22.21
CA LYS A 392 17.85 -0.93 -20.82
C LYS A 392 17.43 0.49 -20.45
N GLY A 393 16.75 0.63 -19.35
CA GLY A 393 16.46 1.90 -18.73
C GLY A 393 17.09 1.98 -17.34
N LEU A 394 16.58 2.89 -16.53
CA LEU A 394 17.02 3.05 -15.16
C LEU A 394 16.28 2.04 -14.24
N ALA A 395 17.01 1.41 -13.33
CA ALA A 395 16.47 0.55 -12.31
C ALA A 395 15.74 1.39 -11.24
N ALA A 396 14.52 1.83 -11.56
CA ALA A 396 13.80 2.80 -10.75
C ALA A 396 13.08 2.19 -9.53
N SER A 397 12.54 0.98 -9.68
CA SER A 397 11.93 0.23 -8.58
C SER A 397 12.17 -1.25 -8.81
N PRO A 398 12.80 -1.97 -7.86
CA PRO A 398 13.17 -3.37 -8.07
C PRO A 398 11.96 -4.30 -8.18
N GLY A 399 12.22 -5.48 -8.73
CA GLY A 399 11.26 -6.52 -8.94
C GLY A 399 11.27 -7.00 -10.39
N ALA A 400 10.43 -7.98 -10.66
CA ALA A 400 10.26 -8.58 -11.97
C ALA A 400 8.80 -8.49 -12.40
N ALA A 401 8.56 -8.00 -13.59
CA ALA A 401 7.21 -7.91 -14.15
C ALA A 401 7.17 -8.48 -15.56
N ALA A 402 6.17 -9.30 -15.84
CA ALA A 402 5.92 -9.85 -17.16
C ALA A 402 4.42 -9.78 -17.45
N GLY A 403 4.07 -9.39 -18.64
CA GLY A 403 2.67 -9.26 -19.03
C GLY A 403 2.49 -8.69 -20.41
N GLU A 404 1.22 -8.48 -20.77
CA GLU A 404 0.83 -7.85 -22.02
C GLU A 404 0.97 -6.32 -21.92
N ILE A 405 1.43 -5.70 -23.00
CA ILE A 405 1.64 -4.25 -23.05
C ILE A 405 0.30 -3.51 -23.11
N VAL A 406 0.13 -2.50 -22.26
CA VAL A 406 -0.95 -1.51 -22.35
C VAL A 406 -0.35 -0.11 -22.32
N PHE A 407 -1.01 0.87 -22.94
CA PHE A 407 -0.49 2.22 -23.13
C PHE A 407 -1.20 3.29 -22.32
N THR A 408 -2.33 2.97 -21.70
CA THR A 408 -3.10 3.91 -20.88
C THR A 408 -3.46 3.30 -19.54
N ALA A 409 -3.66 4.16 -18.55
CA ALA A 409 -4.16 3.75 -17.23
C ALA A 409 -5.51 3.04 -17.31
N GLU A 410 -6.38 3.54 -18.17
CA GLU A 410 -7.71 2.96 -18.37
C GLU A 410 -7.65 1.54 -18.95
N ASP A 411 -6.79 1.33 -19.94
CA ASP A 411 -6.57 0.00 -20.54
C ASP A 411 -5.98 -0.98 -19.52
N ALA A 412 -5.10 -0.52 -18.64
CA ALA A 412 -4.55 -1.35 -17.57
C ALA A 412 -5.64 -1.81 -16.59
N LYS A 413 -6.52 -0.92 -16.18
CA LYS A 413 -7.66 -1.24 -15.30
C LYS A 413 -8.61 -2.25 -15.93
N THR A 414 -8.96 -2.05 -17.18
CA THR A 414 -9.85 -2.93 -17.93
C THR A 414 -9.23 -4.32 -18.11
N ALA A 415 -7.96 -4.41 -18.47
CA ALA A 415 -7.26 -5.67 -18.64
C ALA A 415 -7.18 -6.47 -17.33
N LYS A 416 -6.89 -5.81 -16.22
CA LYS A 416 -6.87 -6.45 -14.89
C LYS A 416 -8.25 -6.99 -14.51
N ALA A 417 -9.30 -6.23 -14.76
CA ALA A 417 -10.68 -6.67 -14.51
C ALA A 417 -11.04 -7.95 -15.31
N ASN A 418 -10.42 -8.14 -16.48
CA ASN A 418 -10.55 -9.33 -17.32
C ASN A 418 -9.56 -10.45 -16.95
N GLY A 419 -8.86 -10.34 -15.83
CA GLY A 419 -7.91 -11.35 -15.36
C GLY A 419 -6.57 -11.37 -16.07
N LYS A 420 -6.24 -10.37 -16.86
CA LYS A 420 -4.97 -10.27 -17.57
C LYS A 420 -3.88 -9.61 -16.72
N LYS A 421 -2.63 -10.04 -16.91
CA LYS A 421 -1.45 -9.40 -16.34
C LYS A 421 -0.87 -8.45 -17.38
N VAL A 422 -0.66 -7.19 -17.01
CA VAL A 422 -0.23 -6.15 -17.94
C VAL A 422 0.97 -5.36 -17.45
N VAL A 423 1.73 -4.84 -18.39
CA VAL A 423 2.81 -3.87 -18.16
C VAL A 423 2.38 -2.55 -18.80
N LEU A 424 2.33 -1.50 -18.00
CA LEU A 424 1.96 -0.17 -18.47
C LEU A 424 3.19 0.52 -19.08
N VAL A 425 3.09 0.87 -20.35
CA VAL A 425 4.16 1.55 -21.09
C VAL A 425 3.72 2.97 -21.44
N ARG A 426 4.41 3.97 -20.91
CA ARG A 426 4.06 5.37 -21.10
C ARG A 426 5.29 6.17 -21.53
N LEU A 427 5.06 7.30 -22.20
CA LEU A 427 6.11 8.27 -22.44
C LEU A 427 6.63 8.81 -21.10
N GLU A 428 5.71 9.20 -20.25
CA GLU A 428 5.91 9.56 -18.84
C GLU A 428 4.59 9.35 -18.08
N THR A 429 4.60 9.15 -16.78
CA THR A 429 3.38 9.04 -15.98
C THR A 429 3.09 10.35 -15.26
N SER A 430 1.82 10.58 -15.01
CA SER A 430 1.32 11.68 -14.22
C SER A 430 0.49 11.16 -13.04
N PRO A 431 0.14 12.00 -12.06
CA PRO A 431 -0.72 11.57 -10.95
C PRO A 431 -2.06 10.97 -11.37
N GLU A 432 -2.53 11.29 -12.56
CA GLU A 432 -3.77 10.72 -13.13
C GLU A 432 -3.66 9.23 -13.49
N ASP A 433 -2.43 8.75 -13.67
CA ASP A 433 -2.16 7.35 -14.05
C ASP A 433 -2.13 6.37 -12.85
N ILE A 434 -2.28 6.83 -11.63
CA ILE A 434 -2.09 6.04 -10.41
C ILE A 434 -2.89 4.73 -10.38
N GLU A 435 -4.17 4.78 -10.72
CA GLU A 435 -5.02 3.59 -10.70
C GLU A 435 -4.58 2.55 -11.74
N GLY A 436 -4.14 3.03 -12.92
CA GLY A 436 -3.57 2.17 -13.95
C GLY A 436 -2.23 1.57 -13.53
N MET A 437 -1.41 2.34 -12.85
CA MET A 437 -0.14 1.87 -12.30
C MET A 437 -0.37 0.75 -11.27
N LYS A 438 -1.36 0.90 -10.41
CA LYS A 438 -1.76 -0.14 -9.44
C LYS A 438 -2.28 -1.40 -10.12
N ALA A 439 -2.99 -1.27 -11.21
CA ALA A 439 -3.55 -2.40 -11.96
C ALA A 439 -2.47 -3.17 -12.73
N SER A 440 -1.28 -2.60 -12.90
CA SER A 440 -0.20 -3.16 -13.70
C SER A 440 0.78 -3.97 -12.87
N GLU A 441 1.35 -5.02 -13.46
CA GLU A 441 2.43 -5.80 -12.87
C GLU A 441 3.74 -4.99 -12.82
N GLY A 442 3.95 -4.13 -13.80
CA GLY A 442 5.11 -3.26 -13.90
C GLY A 442 4.87 -2.04 -14.76
N ILE A 443 5.78 -1.07 -14.65
CA ILE A 443 5.71 0.22 -15.33
C ILE A 443 7.00 0.46 -16.09
N LEU A 444 6.87 0.85 -17.35
CA LEU A 444 7.98 1.20 -18.23
C LEU A 444 7.74 2.60 -18.78
N THR A 445 8.70 3.51 -18.59
CA THR A 445 8.61 4.85 -19.16
C THR A 445 9.81 5.17 -20.06
N VAL A 446 9.57 6.01 -21.07
CA VAL A 446 10.60 6.48 -22.00
C VAL A 446 11.42 7.61 -21.36
N ARG A 447 10.74 8.53 -20.67
CA ARG A 447 11.34 9.71 -20.02
C ARG A 447 11.33 9.58 -18.50
N GLY A 448 12.16 10.37 -17.88
CA GLY A 448 12.22 10.50 -16.43
C GLY A 448 13.41 9.78 -15.80
N GLY A 449 13.94 10.38 -14.75
CA GLY A 449 15.03 9.84 -13.96
C GLY A 449 14.54 9.06 -12.74
N MET A 450 15.45 8.81 -11.81
CA MET A 450 15.17 8.11 -10.54
C MET A 450 14.21 8.87 -9.62
N THR A 451 13.98 10.13 -9.87
CA THR A 451 13.13 11.02 -9.08
C THR A 451 11.86 11.44 -9.81
N SER A 452 11.61 10.87 -10.99
CA SER A 452 10.39 11.10 -11.76
C SER A 452 9.15 10.58 -11.02
N HIS A 453 7.99 11.06 -11.42
CA HIS A 453 6.71 10.62 -10.85
C HIS A 453 6.56 9.09 -10.91
N ALA A 454 6.85 8.47 -12.05
CA ALA A 454 6.76 7.02 -12.22
C ALA A 454 7.65 6.27 -11.21
N ALA A 455 8.91 6.70 -11.08
CA ALA A 455 9.87 6.07 -10.17
C ALA A 455 9.45 6.19 -8.70
N VAL A 456 9.06 7.39 -8.28
CA VAL A 456 8.68 7.66 -6.88
C VAL A 456 7.42 6.89 -6.49
N VAL A 457 6.40 6.94 -7.33
CA VAL A 457 5.13 6.26 -7.06
C VAL A 457 5.28 4.74 -7.10
N ALA A 458 6.01 4.22 -8.08
CA ALA A 458 6.26 2.77 -8.17
C ALA A 458 6.98 2.24 -6.93
N ARG A 459 8.02 2.95 -6.44
CA ARG A 459 8.68 2.57 -5.19
C ARG A 459 7.74 2.59 -3.99
N GLY A 460 6.89 3.61 -3.92
CA GLY A 460 5.89 3.72 -2.86
C GLY A 460 4.87 2.59 -2.87
N MET A 461 4.53 2.06 -4.05
CA MET A 461 3.60 0.94 -4.23
C MET A 461 4.28 -0.42 -4.20
N GLY A 462 5.60 -0.47 -4.24
CA GLY A 462 6.35 -1.71 -4.37
C GLY A 462 6.19 -2.38 -5.75
N THR A 463 5.87 -1.62 -6.76
CA THR A 463 5.68 -2.10 -8.13
C THR A 463 6.98 -1.98 -8.91
N CYS A 464 7.31 -3.00 -9.70
CA CYS A 464 8.46 -2.98 -10.61
C CYS A 464 8.38 -1.79 -11.56
N CYS A 465 9.46 -1.03 -11.69
CA CYS A 465 9.53 0.10 -12.62
C CYS A 465 10.90 0.22 -13.28
N VAL A 466 10.87 0.36 -14.60
CA VAL A 466 12.02 0.75 -15.41
C VAL A 466 11.67 2.11 -16.03
N SER A 467 12.43 3.14 -15.70
CA SER A 467 12.19 4.49 -16.21
C SER A 467 13.33 4.98 -17.12
N GLY A 468 13.04 6.00 -17.90
CA GLY A 468 14.07 6.67 -18.70
C GLY A 468 14.68 5.80 -19.79
N CYS A 469 13.96 4.89 -20.38
CA CYS A 469 14.41 4.11 -21.53
C CYS A 469 14.34 4.97 -22.80
N GLN A 470 15.32 5.80 -23.02
CA GLN A 470 15.37 6.76 -24.14
C GLN A 470 15.47 6.11 -25.53
N GLU A 471 15.85 4.84 -25.59
CA GLU A 471 15.91 4.07 -26.83
C GLU A 471 14.53 3.77 -27.41
N ILE A 472 13.48 3.86 -26.60
CA ILE A 472 12.11 3.64 -27.05
C ILE A 472 11.64 4.80 -27.90
N ILE A 473 11.13 4.46 -29.09
CA ILE A 473 10.44 5.41 -29.97
C ILE A 473 8.96 5.13 -29.82
N MET A 474 8.26 6.03 -29.12
CA MET A 474 6.86 5.87 -28.72
C MET A 474 5.89 6.56 -29.70
N ASP A 475 4.80 5.85 -30.03
CA ASP A 475 3.63 6.39 -30.70
C ASP A 475 2.39 6.07 -29.84
N GLU A 476 2.05 6.98 -28.91
CA GLU A 476 0.95 6.78 -27.99
C GLU A 476 -0.42 6.75 -28.67
N GLU A 477 -0.61 7.51 -29.75
CA GLU A 477 -1.87 7.54 -30.49
C GLU A 477 -2.20 6.20 -31.13
N ASN A 478 -1.21 5.58 -31.76
CA ASN A 478 -1.36 4.28 -32.42
C ASN A 478 -1.09 3.10 -31.51
N LYS A 479 -0.77 3.36 -30.24
CA LYS A 479 -0.45 2.32 -29.23
C LYS A 479 0.62 1.36 -29.72
N THR A 480 1.75 1.91 -30.14
CA THR A 480 2.93 1.16 -30.58
C THR A 480 4.20 1.81 -30.05
N PHE A 481 5.27 1.03 -29.92
CA PHE A 481 6.61 1.56 -29.71
C PHE A 481 7.65 0.65 -30.37
N THR A 482 8.80 1.21 -30.67
CA THR A 482 9.94 0.49 -31.22
C THR A 482 11.07 0.48 -30.23
N LEU A 483 11.63 -0.71 -29.97
CA LEU A 483 12.78 -0.90 -29.07
C LEU A 483 13.58 -2.10 -29.56
N GLY A 484 14.91 -1.94 -29.67
CA GLY A 484 15.81 -3.03 -30.11
C GLY A 484 15.49 -3.54 -31.51
N CYS A 485 15.13 -2.64 -32.41
CA CYS A 485 14.75 -2.94 -33.80
C CYS A 485 13.43 -3.75 -33.94
N LYS A 486 12.68 -3.90 -32.86
CA LYS A 486 11.36 -4.55 -32.86
C LYS A 486 10.26 -3.52 -32.59
N THR A 487 9.11 -3.73 -33.24
CA THR A 487 7.92 -2.92 -33.00
C THR A 487 6.94 -3.72 -32.14
N PHE A 488 6.53 -3.11 -31.03
CA PHE A 488 5.58 -3.67 -30.08
C PHE A 488 4.23 -2.96 -30.19
N ARG A 489 3.17 -3.73 -30.13
CA ARG A 489 1.77 -3.26 -30.17
C ARG A 489 1.08 -3.59 -28.85
N GLU A 490 -0.10 -3.02 -28.69
CA GLU A 490 -0.94 -3.33 -27.53
C GLU A 490 -1.16 -4.84 -27.42
N PHE A 491 -1.03 -5.38 -26.22
CA PHE A 491 -1.14 -6.79 -25.86
C PHE A 491 0.01 -7.69 -26.32
N ASP A 492 1.06 -7.16 -26.91
CA ASP A 492 2.29 -7.94 -27.09
C ASP A 492 2.93 -8.22 -25.73
N GLU A 493 3.65 -9.32 -25.62
CA GLU A 493 4.25 -9.80 -24.38
C GLU A 493 5.61 -9.15 -24.12
N ILE A 494 5.82 -8.67 -22.89
CA ILE A 494 7.08 -8.04 -22.47
C ILE A 494 7.40 -8.41 -21.01
N SER A 495 8.69 -8.42 -20.69
CA SER A 495 9.17 -8.58 -19.32
C SER A 495 10.16 -7.47 -18.99
N ILE A 496 10.05 -6.90 -17.79
CA ILE A 496 10.96 -5.86 -17.33
C ILE A 496 11.55 -6.24 -15.97
N ASP A 497 12.83 -5.91 -15.78
CA ASP A 497 13.55 -6.12 -14.53
C ASP A 497 13.87 -4.77 -13.91
N GLY A 498 13.13 -4.43 -12.87
CA GLY A 498 13.31 -3.15 -12.16
C GLY A 498 14.58 -3.09 -11.32
N SER A 499 15.21 -4.22 -11.05
CA SER A 499 16.47 -4.28 -10.29
C SER A 499 17.70 -3.97 -11.15
N THR A 500 17.64 -4.30 -12.43
CA THR A 500 18.74 -4.09 -13.38
C THR A 500 18.46 -3.01 -14.43
N GLY A 501 17.17 -2.67 -14.63
CA GLY A 501 16.73 -1.78 -15.70
C GLY A 501 16.59 -2.46 -17.06
N LYS A 502 16.81 -3.76 -17.15
CA LYS A 502 16.79 -4.51 -18.41
C LYS A 502 15.37 -4.81 -18.85
N ILE A 503 15.16 -4.80 -20.17
CA ILE A 503 13.87 -5.06 -20.81
C ILE A 503 14.03 -6.24 -21.75
N TYR A 504 13.07 -7.16 -21.68
CA TYR A 504 13.11 -8.42 -22.46
C TYR A 504 11.84 -8.59 -23.29
N ALA A 505 11.99 -9.16 -24.49
CA ALA A 505 10.84 -9.58 -25.29
C ALA A 505 10.26 -10.88 -24.72
N GLY A 506 8.93 -11.01 -24.76
CA GLY A 506 8.21 -12.20 -24.30
C GLY A 506 8.04 -12.27 -22.77
N LEU A 507 7.45 -13.36 -22.30
CA LEU A 507 7.20 -13.63 -20.89
C LEU A 507 8.33 -14.49 -20.31
N ILE A 508 8.90 -14.05 -19.21
CA ILE A 508 9.93 -14.79 -18.46
C ILE A 508 9.27 -15.36 -17.20
N PRO A 509 9.42 -16.68 -16.93
CA PRO A 509 8.89 -17.29 -15.70
C PRO A 509 9.50 -16.68 -14.44
N LYS A 510 8.71 -16.65 -13.38
CA LYS A 510 9.10 -16.13 -12.07
C LYS A 510 9.37 -17.28 -11.08
N VAL A 511 10.22 -17.04 -10.11
CA VAL A 511 10.52 -17.96 -8.98
C VAL A 511 10.17 -17.30 -7.66
N ASP A 512 9.89 -18.11 -6.64
CA ASP A 512 9.50 -17.63 -5.31
C ASP A 512 10.66 -16.93 -4.59
N ALA A 513 10.31 -15.92 -3.80
CA ALA A 513 11.22 -15.23 -2.91
C ALA A 513 11.53 -16.08 -1.66
N SER A 514 12.69 -15.87 -1.04
CA SER A 514 13.11 -16.54 0.19
C SER A 514 13.55 -15.54 1.27
N ILE A 515 13.49 -15.96 2.54
CA ILE A 515 13.95 -15.14 3.68
C ILE A 515 15.47 -15.33 3.82
N THR A 516 16.25 -14.36 3.36
CA THR A 516 17.71 -14.35 3.41
C THR A 516 18.27 -12.96 3.73
N GLY A 517 19.55 -12.91 4.16
CA GLY A 517 20.27 -11.66 4.36
C GLY A 517 19.59 -10.70 5.34
N GLU A 518 19.40 -9.47 4.92
CA GLU A 518 18.82 -8.41 5.74
C GLU A 518 17.38 -8.72 6.16
N PHE A 519 16.62 -9.36 5.29
CA PHE A 519 15.25 -9.80 5.60
C PHE A 519 15.27 -10.76 6.81
N GLY A 520 16.17 -11.72 6.81
CA GLY A 520 16.35 -12.66 7.94
C GLY A 520 16.74 -11.95 9.24
N ARG A 521 17.63 -10.97 9.16
CA ARG A 521 18.04 -10.17 10.33
C ARG A 521 16.88 -9.39 10.93
N ILE A 522 16.11 -8.71 10.11
CA ILE A 522 14.92 -7.95 10.56
C ILE A 522 13.90 -8.89 11.19
N MET A 523 13.65 -10.04 10.58
CA MET A 523 12.69 -11.02 11.12
C MET A 523 13.19 -11.60 12.46
N ALA A 524 14.47 -11.85 12.61
CA ALA A 524 15.05 -12.29 13.86
C ALA A 524 14.86 -11.24 14.98
N TRP A 525 15.06 -9.97 14.66
CA TRP A 525 14.80 -8.87 15.61
C TRP A 525 13.31 -8.75 15.94
N ALA A 526 12.44 -8.91 14.92
CA ALA A 526 10.99 -8.90 15.15
C ALA A 526 10.57 -10.02 16.11
N ASP A 527 11.09 -11.23 15.92
CA ASP A 527 10.78 -12.36 16.79
C ASP A 527 11.28 -12.13 18.23
N LYS A 528 12.38 -11.41 18.41
CA LYS A 528 12.91 -11.05 19.72
C LYS A 528 11.95 -10.16 20.52
N TYR A 529 11.21 -9.27 19.88
CA TYR A 529 10.39 -8.27 20.54
C TYR A 529 8.89 -8.57 20.57
N ARG A 530 8.38 -9.37 19.63
CA ARG A 530 6.95 -9.69 19.59
C ARG A 530 6.52 -10.59 20.75
N ARG A 531 5.33 -10.34 21.25
CA ARG A 531 4.66 -11.22 22.22
C ARG A 531 3.70 -12.19 21.48
N LEU A 532 2.93 -11.67 20.51
CA LEU A 532 2.01 -12.48 19.73
C LEU A 532 2.76 -13.56 18.95
N ARG A 533 2.23 -14.77 19.00
CA ARG A 533 2.63 -15.82 18.09
C ARG A 533 1.95 -15.62 16.74
N VAL A 534 2.58 -16.11 15.70
CA VAL A 534 2.05 -15.99 14.34
C VAL A 534 1.85 -17.38 13.76
N ARG A 535 0.59 -17.70 13.48
CA ARG A 535 0.19 -18.94 12.83
C ARG A 535 -0.26 -18.64 11.39
N THR A 536 -0.54 -19.67 10.64
CA THR A 536 -1.00 -19.54 9.26
C THR A 536 -2.37 -20.20 9.06
N ASN A 537 -3.11 -19.71 8.06
CA ASN A 537 -4.29 -20.35 7.51
C ASN A 537 -3.82 -21.22 6.34
N ALA A 538 -3.86 -22.53 6.49
CA ALA A 538 -3.35 -23.46 5.47
C ALA A 538 -4.18 -24.75 5.48
N ASP A 539 -4.54 -25.19 4.28
CA ASP A 539 -5.36 -26.38 4.06
C ASP A 539 -4.59 -27.51 3.39
N THR A 540 -3.40 -27.22 2.86
CA THR A 540 -2.54 -28.17 2.13
C THR A 540 -1.14 -28.22 2.74
N PRO A 541 -0.43 -29.36 2.58
CA PRO A 541 0.96 -29.46 3.01
C PRO A 541 1.88 -28.42 2.36
N LYS A 542 1.64 -28.12 1.09
CA LYS A 542 2.40 -27.12 0.34
C LYS A 542 2.32 -25.76 1.00
N ASP A 543 1.13 -25.29 1.32
CA ASP A 543 0.90 -24.00 1.99
C ASP A 543 1.47 -24.01 3.40
N ALA A 544 1.32 -25.09 4.13
CA ALA A 544 1.86 -25.26 5.47
C ALA A 544 3.40 -25.17 5.49
N LEU A 545 4.07 -25.84 4.55
CA LEU A 545 5.53 -25.79 4.42
C LEU A 545 6.01 -24.40 4.02
N LYS A 546 5.33 -23.74 3.10
CA LYS A 546 5.65 -22.37 2.70
C LYS A 546 5.52 -21.40 3.87
N ALA A 547 4.43 -21.48 4.61
CA ALA A 547 4.21 -20.65 5.79
C ALA A 547 5.25 -20.90 6.87
N ARG A 548 5.62 -22.15 7.08
CA ARG A 548 6.64 -22.52 8.05
C ARG A 548 8.02 -21.98 7.63
N GLU A 549 8.36 -22.06 6.36
CA GLU A 549 9.57 -21.42 5.80
C GLU A 549 9.59 -19.92 6.09
N LEU A 550 8.43 -19.26 6.01
CA LEU A 550 8.26 -17.83 6.29
C LEU A 550 8.16 -17.51 7.78
N GLY A 551 8.22 -18.53 8.66
CA GLY A 551 8.27 -18.34 10.10
C GLY A 551 6.98 -18.60 10.87
N ALA A 552 5.99 -19.24 10.26
CA ALA A 552 4.76 -19.61 10.96
C ALA A 552 5.02 -20.62 12.07
N GLU A 553 4.38 -20.43 13.21
CA GLU A 553 4.56 -21.24 14.42
C GLU A 553 3.41 -22.24 14.65
N GLY A 554 2.61 -22.47 13.62
CA GLY A 554 1.48 -23.37 13.65
C GLY A 554 0.47 -23.04 12.57
N ILE A 555 -0.59 -23.85 12.51
CA ILE A 555 -1.76 -23.59 11.69
C ILE A 555 -2.88 -23.13 12.62
N GLY A 556 -3.34 -21.89 12.44
CA GLY A 556 -4.46 -21.32 13.20
C GLY A 556 -5.82 -21.63 12.60
N LEU A 557 -5.86 -21.99 11.32
CA LEU A 557 -7.08 -22.37 10.62
C LEU A 557 -6.76 -23.35 9.49
N CYS A 558 -7.28 -24.54 9.59
CA CYS A 558 -7.37 -25.49 8.48
C CYS A 558 -8.86 -25.67 8.17
N ARG A 559 -9.26 -25.29 6.96
CA ARG A 559 -10.64 -25.38 6.46
C ARG A 559 -10.84 -26.75 5.80
N THR A 560 -11.54 -27.66 6.47
CA THR A 560 -11.71 -29.03 5.98
C THR A 560 -12.55 -29.12 4.71
N GLU A 561 -13.45 -28.17 4.47
CA GLU A 561 -14.26 -28.10 3.25
C GLU A 561 -13.42 -28.01 1.97
N HIS A 562 -12.28 -27.38 2.00
CA HIS A 562 -11.41 -27.26 0.82
C HIS A 562 -10.85 -28.61 0.38
N MET A 563 -10.79 -29.57 1.28
CA MET A 563 -10.33 -30.93 0.99
C MET A 563 -11.39 -31.75 0.24
N PHE A 564 -12.64 -31.31 0.21
CA PHE A 564 -13.75 -32.04 -0.36
C PHE A 564 -14.01 -31.79 -1.84
N PHE A 565 -13.46 -30.73 -2.41
CA PHE A 565 -13.72 -30.34 -3.79
C PHE A 565 -12.89 -31.09 -4.83
N GLU A 566 -11.91 -31.88 -4.45
CA GLU A 566 -11.10 -32.63 -5.38
C GLU A 566 -11.94 -33.72 -6.08
N LYS A 567 -11.64 -34.02 -7.34
CA LYS A 567 -12.44 -34.89 -8.21
C LYS A 567 -12.67 -36.29 -7.63
N ASP A 568 -11.68 -36.84 -6.97
CA ASP A 568 -11.75 -38.17 -6.36
C ASP A 568 -12.55 -38.22 -5.07
N ARG A 569 -12.87 -37.09 -4.50
CA ARG A 569 -13.55 -36.95 -3.20
C ARG A 569 -14.97 -36.44 -3.32
N ILE A 570 -15.23 -35.56 -4.25
CA ILE A 570 -16.53 -34.88 -4.39
C ILE A 570 -17.67 -35.87 -4.61
N ALA A 571 -17.43 -36.99 -5.28
CA ALA A 571 -18.43 -38.03 -5.50
C ALA A 571 -18.93 -38.65 -4.17
N ALA A 572 -18.01 -38.93 -3.25
CA ALA A 572 -18.37 -39.50 -1.94
C ALA A 572 -19.09 -38.47 -1.04
N ILE A 573 -18.71 -37.19 -1.12
CA ILE A 573 -19.40 -36.10 -0.42
C ILE A 573 -20.82 -35.94 -0.92
N ARG A 574 -21.03 -35.97 -2.23
CA ARG A 574 -22.36 -35.88 -2.85
C ARG A 574 -23.23 -37.09 -2.46
N GLU A 575 -22.65 -38.27 -2.39
CA GLU A 575 -23.32 -39.47 -1.89
C GLU A 575 -23.77 -39.28 -0.43
N MET A 576 -22.91 -38.73 0.41
CA MET A 576 -23.24 -38.45 1.80
C MET A 576 -24.41 -37.45 1.93
N ILE A 577 -24.37 -36.38 1.13
CA ILE A 577 -25.38 -35.30 1.14
C ILE A 577 -26.76 -35.85 0.71
N CYS A 578 -26.78 -36.72 -0.29
CA CYS A 578 -28.02 -37.30 -0.84
C CYS A 578 -28.52 -38.54 -0.10
N SER A 579 -27.91 -38.91 1.02
CA SER A 579 -28.32 -40.04 1.83
C SER A 579 -29.65 -39.77 2.57
N ASP A 580 -30.54 -40.73 2.57
CA ASP A 580 -31.85 -40.64 3.25
C ASP A 580 -31.79 -41.16 4.68
N THR A 581 -30.86 -42.07 4.99
CA THR A 581 -30.76 -42.70 6.31
C THR A 581 -29.37 -42.45 6.92
N VAL A 582 -29.29 -42.62 8.23
CA VAL A 582 -28.03 -42.55 8.98
C VAL A 582 -27.05 -43.61 8.48
N GLU A 583 -27.52 -44.80 8.19
CA GLU A 583 -26.69 -45.91 7.68
C GLU A 583 -26.07 -45.57 6.31
N GLU A 584 -26.86 -45.04 5.36
CA GLU A 584 -26.38 -44.60 4.07
C GLU A 584 -25.31 -43.48 4.23
N ARG A 585 -25.56 -42.55 5.14
CA ARG A 585 -24.64 -41.46 5.42
C ARG A 585 -23.32 -41.97 6.01
N GLU A 586 -23.39 -42.86 6.96
CA GLU A 586 -22.21 -43.48 7.57
C GLU A 586 -21.41 -44.29 6.57
N ASN A 587 -22.07 -44.99 5.63
CA ASN A 587 -21.38 -45.70 4.56
C ASN A 587 -20.63 -44.76 3.60
N ALA A 588 -21.23 -43.63 3.25
CA ALA A 588 -20.59 -42.63 2.43
C ALA A 588 -19.40 -41.96 3.18
N LEU A 589 -19.58 -41.63 4.44
CA LEU A 589 -18.54 -41.04 5.30
C LEU A 589 -17.36 -42.00 5.52
N ALA A 590 -17.62 -43.32 5.55
CA ALA A 590 -16.55 -44.31 5.63
C ALA A 590 -15.61 -44.29 4.45
N LYS A 591 -16.08 -43.85 3.28
CA LYS A 591 -15.24 -43.67 2.07
C LYS A 591 -14.38 -42.42 2.18
N ILE A 592 -14.88 -41.37 2.85
CA ILE A 592 -14.21 -40.08 3.01
C ILE A 592 -13.16 -40.13 4.11
N GLU A 593 -13.41 -40.83 5.18
CA GLU A 593 -12.55 -40.90 6.37
C GLU A 593 -11.07 -41.17 6.07
N PRO A 594 -10.71 -42.22 5.26
CA PRO A 594 -9.31 -42.46 4.92
C PRO A 594 -8.65 -41.32 4.15
N MET A 595 -9.41 -40.62 3.32
CA MET A 595 -8.91 -39.49 2.53
C MET A 595 -8.61 -38.29 3.44
N GLN A 596 -9.53 -37.98 4.34
CA GLN A 596 -9.34 -36.94 5.34
C GLN A 596 -8.19 -37.27 6.29
N GLN A 597 -8.08 -38.51 6.72
CA GLN A 597 -6.97 -38.94 7.55
C GLN A 597 -5.62 -38.68 6.89
N LYS A 598 -5.48 -39.03 5.59
CA LYS A 598 -4.27 -38.76 4.83
C LYS A 598 -3.95 -37.26 4.74
N ASP A 599 -4.96 -36.45 4.54
CA ASP A 599 -4.79 -34.99 4.48
C ASP A 599 -4.24 -34.46 5.80
N PHE A 600 -4.82 -34.88 6.91
CA PHE A 600 -4.39 -34.47 8.24
C PHE A 600 -3.01 -35.02 8.59
N GLU A 601 -2.69 -36.25 8.20
CA GLU A 601 -1.33 -36.79 8.36
C GLU A 601 -0.31 -35.94 7.63
N ALA A 602 -0.59 -35.51 6.41
CA ALA A 602 0.30 -34.67 5.64
C ALA A 602 0.51 -33.29 6.28
N LEU A 603 -0.54 -32.71 6.85
CA LEU A 603 -0.42 -31.44 7.59
C LEU A 603 0.38 -31.59 8.89
N TYR A 604 0.15 -32.64 9.65
CA TYR A 604 0.92 -32.93 10.87
C TYR A 604 2.39 -33.20 10.56
N GLU A 605 2.68 -33.89 9.47
CA GLU A 605 4.07 -34.08 9.03
C GLU A 605 4.75 -32.78 8.67
N ALA A 606 4.04 -31.90 7.94
CA ALA A 606 4.56 -30.61 7.53
C ALA A 606 4.83 -29.69 8.75
N MET A 607 3.95 -29.74 9.75
CA MET A 607 4.03 -28.85 10.92
C MET A 607 4.78 -29.47 12.10
N GLU A 608 4.99 -30.76 12.10
CA GLU A 608 5.67 -31.51 13.17
C GLU A 608 5.01 -31.28 14.55
N ASP A 609 5.74 -30.72 15.50
CA ASP A 609 5.25 -30.44 16.86
C ASP A 609 4.52 -29.10 17.02
N TYR A 610 4.44 -28.32 15.95
CA TYR A 610 3.66 -27.08 15.97
C TYR A 610 2.16 -27.36 15.98
N SER A 611 1.41 -26.51 16.65
CA SER A 611 -0.05 -26.64 16.77
C SER A 611 -0.75 -26.55 15.43
N VAL A 612 -1.75 -27.39 15.22
CA VAL A 612 -2.62 -27.37 14.03
C VAL A 612 -4.06 -27.32 14.51
N THR A 613 -4.75 -26.22 14.22
CA THR A 613 -6.17 -26.05 14.51
C THR A 613 -7.00 -26.45 13.30
N ILE A 614 -7.80 -27.48 13.44
CA ILE A 614 -8.64 -28.03 12.38
C ILE A 614 -10.07 -27.60 12.62
N ARG A 615 -10.62 -26.84 11.69
CA ARG A 615 -12.04 -26.44 11.73
C ARG A 615 -12.89 -27.50 11.05
N TYR A 616 -13.91 -27.98 11.72
CA TYR A 616 -14.86 -28.93 11.16
C TYR A 616 -15.73 -28.28 10.08
N LEU A 617 -16.41 -29.10 9.30
CA LEU A 617 -17.16 -28.67 8.13
C LEU A 617 -18.05 -27.46 8.43
N ASP A 618 -17.87 -26.39 7.66
CA ASP A 618 -18.50 -25.10 7.89
C ASP A 618 -19.58 -24.73 6.84
N PRO A 619 -19.32 -24.82 5.53
CA PRO A 619 -20.30 -24.32 4.55
C PRO A 619 -21.55 -25.19 4.45
N PRO A 620 -22.67 -24.61 3.95
CA PRO A 620 -23.89 -25.36 3.71
C PRO A 620 -23.68 -26.49 2.69
N LEU A 621 -24.42 -27.57 2.82
CA LEU A 621 -24.28 -28.75 1.94
C LEU A 621 -24.59 -28.46 0.47
N HIS A 622 -25.39 -27.43 0.16
CA HIS A 622 -25.72 -27.10 -1.22
C HIS A 622 -24.52 -26.65 -2.04
N GLU A 623 -23.44 -26.19 -1.40
CA GLU A 623 -22.20 -25.79 -2.11
C GLU A 623 -21.49 -26.98 -2.76
N PHE A 624 -21.73 -28.18 -2.31
CA PHE A 624 -21.08 -29.41 -2.80
C PHE A 624 -21.91 -30.16 -3.85
N VAL A 625 -23.19 -29.83 -4.00
CA VAL A 625 -24.08 -30.57 -4.92
C VAL A 625 -23.79 -30.22 -6.38
N PRO A 626 -23.99 -31.17 -7.31
CA PRO A 626 -23.76 -30.92 -8.72
C PRO A 626 -24.77 -29.96 -9.33
N THR A 627 -24.32 -29.15 -10.26
CA THR A 627 -25.14 -28.22 -11.05
C THR A 627 -25.32 -28.72 -12.50
N GLU A 628 -24.36 -29.50 -12.98
CA GLU A 628 -24.36 -30.03 -14.34
C GLU A 628 -25.23 -31.29 -14.44
N GLU A 629 -26.02 -31.39 -15.52
CA GLU A 629 -26.94 -32.52 -15.76
C GLU A 629 -26.23 -33.87 -15.79
N ALA A 630 -25.03 -33.93 -16.38
CA ALA A 630 -24.23 -35.16 -16.45
C ALA A 630 -23.81 -35.64 -15.07
N ASP A 631 -23.43 -34.75 -14.16
CA ASP A 631 -23.03 -35.10 -12.81
C ASP A 631 -24.23 -35.52 -11.96
N ILE A 632 -25.39 -34.92 -12.17
CA ILE A 632 -26.65 -35.31 -11.52
C ILE A 632 -27.04 -36.73 -11.92
N LYS A 633 -26.94 -37.08 -13.20
CA LYS A 633 -27.22 -38.45 -13.72
C LYS A 633 -26.25 -39.46 -13.13
N LEU A 634 -24.99 -39.16 -13.06
CA LEU A 634 -23.98 -40.05 -12.49
C LEU A 634 -24.26 -40.30 -10.99
N LEU A 635 -24.60 -39.26 -10.25
CA LEU A 635 -24.95 -39.36 -8.85
C LEU A 635 -26.22 -40.22 -8.64
N ALA A 636 -27.23 -40.05 -9.49
CA ALA A 636 -28.47 -40.83 -9.46
C ALA A 636 -28.17 -42.33 -9.70
N GLU A 637 -27.35 -42.68 -10.69
CA GLU A 637 -26.93 -44.05 -10.96
C GLU A 637 -26.16 -44.64 -9.78
N THR A 638 -25.23 -43.92 -9.22
CA THR A 638 -24.39 -44.35 -8.08
C THR A 638 -25.24 -44.68 -6.85
N GLN A 639 -26.28 -43.91 -6.62
CA GLN A 639 -27.15 -44.07 -5.43
C GLN A 639 -28.38 -44.92 -5.67
N GLY A 640 -28.62 -45.36 -6.89
CA GLY A 640 -29.84 -46.11 -7.22
C GLY A 640 -31.12 -45.30 -7.07
N LYS A 641 -31.02 -43.99 -7.27
CA LYS A 641 -32.13 -43.03 -7.22
C LYS A 641 -32.40 -42.44 -8.59
N SER A 642 -33.63 -41.95 -8.80
CA SER A 642 -33.95 -41.28 -10.07
C SER A 642 -33.33 -39.91 -10.13
N VAL A 643 -33.14 -39.39 -11.36
CA VAL A 643 -32.64 -38.01 -11.59
C VAL A 643 -33.58 -36.99 -10.92
N GLU A 644 -34.89 -37.22 -10.96
CA GLU A 644 -35.89 -36.34 -10.32
C GLU A 644 -35.75 -36.33 -8.79
N GLN A 645 -35.47 -37.51 -8.20
CA GLN A 645 -35.22 -37.60 -6.74
C GLN A 645 -33.96 -36.80 -6.36
N ILE A 646 -32.89 -36.91 -7.11
CA ILE A 646 -31.65 -36.14 -6.88
C ILE A 646 -31.91 -34.64 -7.03
N LYS A 647 -32.59 -34.23 -8.10
CA LYS A 647 -32.97 -32.82 -8.30
C LYS A 647 -33.83 -32.26 -7.18
N ALA A 648 -34.75 -33.07 -6.65
CA ALA A 648 -35.58 -32.68 -5.52
C ALA A 648 -34.77 -32.50 -4.24
N ILE A 649 -33.80 -33.38 -3.98
CA ILE A 649 -32.88 -33.25 -2.84
C ILE A 649 -32.06 -31.96 -2.97
N ILE A 650 -31.48 -31.70 -4.13
CA ILE A 650 -30.70 -30.49 -4.41
C ILE A 650 -31.55 -29.24 -4.21
N ALA A 651 -32.77 -29.22 -4.74
CA ALA A 651 -33.70 -28.11 -4.59
C ALA A 651 -34.05 -27.86 -3.11
N GLY A 652 -34.21 -28.92 -2.33
CA GLY A 652 -34.48 -28.86 -0.90
C GLY A 652 -33.31 -28.31 -0.06
N LEU A 653 -32.10 -28.39 -0.58
CA LEU A 653 -30.89 -27.88 0.06
C LEU A 653 -30.61 -26.40 -0.25
N HIS A 654 -31.27 -25.86 -1.28
CA HIS A 654 -31.08 -24.46 -1.66
C HIS A 654 -31.49 -23.53 -0.53
N GLU A 655 -30.59 -22.60 -0.19
CA GLU A 655 -30.82 -21.62 0.87
C GLU A 655 -30.89 -20.21 0.30
N PHE A 656 -31.87 -19.42 0.78
CA PHE A 656 -32.03 -18.03 0.38
C PHE A 656 -30.91 -17.15 0.92
N ASN A 657 -30.38 -17.49 2.10
CA ASN A 657 -29.26 -16.82 2.71
C ASN A 657 -28.28 -17.85 3.28
N PRO A 658 -27.37 -18.36 2.48
CA PRO A 658 -26.43 -19.41 2.88
C PRO A 658 -25.58 -19.06 4.11
N MET A 659 -25.23 -17.79 4.26
CA MET A 659 -24.43 -17.35 5.41
C MET A 659 -25.12 -17.56 6.75
N MET A 660 -26.45 -17.45 6.78
CA MET A 660 -27.29 -17.58 7.97
C MET A 660 -28.08 -18.90 8.03
N GLY A 661 -27.73 -19.84 7.17
CA GLY A 661 -28.50 -21.08 7.00
C GLY A 661 -27.96 -22.30 7.76
N HIS A 662 -28.19 -23.45 7.18
CA HIS A 662 -27.84 -24.76 7.76
C HIS A 662 -26.36 -25.08 7.45
N ARG A 663 -25.49 -24.58 8.29
CA ARG A 663 -24.03 -24.72 8.15
C ARG A 663 -23.34 -24.82 9.53
N GLY A 664 -22.04 -25.10 9.51
CA GLY A 664 -21.20 -25.09 10.70
C GLY A 664 -21.67 -26.09 11.76
N CYS A 665 -21.70 -25.66 13.00
CA CYS A 665 -22.15 -26.55 14.11
C CYS A 665 -23.61 -27.04 13.95
N ARG A 666 -24.43 -26.31 13.19
CA ARG A 666 -25.82 -26.72 12.90
C ARG A 666 -25.88 -28.01 12.11
N LEU A 667 -24.92 -28.22 11.20
CA LEU A 667 -24.73 -29.48 10.48
C LEU A 667 -24.32 -30.61 11.44
N ALA A 668 -23.39 -30.31 12.36
CA ALA A 668 -22.93 -31.29 13.33
C ALA A 668 -24.04 -31.69 14.32
N VAL A 669 -24.97 -30.77 14.63
CA VAL A 669 -26.15 -31.09 15.45
C VAL A 669 -27.14 -31.97 14.69
N THR A 670 -27.44 -31.62 13.42
CA THR A 670 -28.39 -32.36 12.60
C THR A 670 -27.82 -33.70 12.13
N PHE A 671 -26.53 -33.71 11.75
CA PHE A 671 -25.83 -34.89 11.21
C PHE A 671 -24.56 -35.16 12.03
N PRO A 672 -24.67 -35.66 13.25
CA PRO A 672 -23.51 -35.86 14.12
C PRO A 672 -22.48 -36.85 13.56
N GLU A 673 -22.86 -37.67 12.62
CA GLU A 673 -22.02 -38.67 11.97
C GLU A 673 -20.85 -37.97 11.27
N ILE A 674 -21.05 -36.75 10.74
CA ILE A 674 -19.98 -35.94 10.06
C ILE A 674 -18.90 -35.58 11.08
N ALA A 675 -19.29 -35.09 12.24
CA ALA A 675 -18.33 -34.72 13.31
C ALA A 675 -17.59 -35.94 13.83
N LYS A 676 -18.28 -37.10 13.94
CA LYS A 676 -17.67 -38.39 14.34
C LYS A 676 -16.59 -38.81 13.35
N MET A 677 -16.89 -38.72 12.04
CA MET A 677 -15.96 -39.08 10.99
C MET A 677 -14.71 -38.17 11.02
N GLN A 678 -14.92 -36.86 11.09
CA GLN A 678 -13.82 -35.92 11.15
C GLN A 678 -12.96 -36.14 12.39
N THR A 679 -13.55 -36.42 13.54
CA THR A 679 -12.83 -36.72 14.77
C THR A 679 -11.98 -37.97 14.65
N ARG A 680 -12.53 -39.06 14.10
CA ARG A 680 -11.76 -40.29 13.84
C ARG A 680 -10.57 -39.99 12.92
N ALA A 681 -10.79 -39.26 11.84
CA ALA A 681 -9.73 -38.90 10.89
C ALA A 681 -8.61 -38.08 11.55
N VAL A 682 -8.96 -37.07 12.35
CA VAL A 682 -7.99 -36.21 13.07
C VAL A 682 -7.15 -37.01 14.05
N ILE A 683 -7.83 -37.79 14.91
CA ILE A 683 -7.14 -38.54 15.99
C ILE A 683 -6.26 -39.65 15.41
N LYS A 684 -6.78 -40.40 14.43
CA LYS A 684 -5.99 -41.45 13.77
C LYS A 684 -4.77 -40.86 13.05
N ALA A 685 -4.92 -39.72 12.39
CA ALA A 685 -3.82 -39.04 11.72
C ALA A 685 -2.77 -38.58 12.73
N ALA A 686 -3.17 -37.99 13.83
CA ALA A 686 -2.28 -37.56 14.89
C ALA A 686 -1.51 -38.74 15.52
N ILE A 687 -2.18 -39.82 15.77
CA ILE A 687 -1.56 -41.07 16.30
C ILE A 687 -0.50 -41.58 15.29
N ALA A 688 -0.87 -41.73 14.03
CA ALA A 688 0.00 -42.24 12.99
C ALA A 688 1.29 -41.43 12.85
N VAL A 689 1.17 -40.10 12.81
CA VAL A 689 2.32 -39.20 12.66
C VAL A 689 3.16 -39.13 13.95
N SER A 690 2.51 -39.16 15.12
CA SER A 690 3.21 -39.19 16.42
C SER A 690 4.11 -40.41 16.51
N LYS A 691 3.62 -41.57 16.11
CA LYS A 691 4.41 -42.83 16.09
C LYS A 691 5.52 -42.80 15.04
N ARG A 692 5.20 -42.35 13.83
CA ARG A 692 6.14 -42.37 12.71
C ARG A 692 7.31 -41.39 12.90
N LYS A 693 7.06 -40.22 13.45
CA LYS A 693 8.07 -39.18 13.67
C LYS A 693 8.58 -39.11 15.11
N ASN A 694 8.01 -39.89 16.03
CA ASN A 694 8.36 -39.87 17.45
C ASN A 694 8.24 -38.45 18.05
N ILE A 695 7.13 -37.79 17.77
CA ILE A 695 6.81 -36.44 18.28
C ILE A 695 5.51 -36.46 19.04
N LYS A 696 5.30 -35.44 19.90
CA LYS A 696 4.05 -35.23 20.61
C LYS A 696 3.18 -34.28 19.81
N ILE A 697 2.02 -34.75 19.34
CA ILE A 697 1.01 -33.93 18.66
C ILE A 697 -0.16 -33.74 19.62
N VAL A 698 -0.62 -32.51 19.77
CA VAL A 698 -1.82 -32.14 20.53
C VAL A 698 -2.82 -31.57 19.54
N PRO A 699 -3.78 -32.37 19.04
CA PRO A 699 -4.78 -31.89 18.10
C PRO A 699 -5.64 -30.76 18.70
N GLU A 700 -5.91 -29.74 17.91
CA GLU A 700 -6.82 -28.65 18.24
C GLU A 700 -8.01 -28.72 17.28
N ILE A 701 -9.18 -29.01 17.83
CA ILE A 701 -10.43 -29.18 17.07
C ILE A 701 -11.29 -27.96 17.30
N MET A 702 -11.70 -27.32 16.22
CA MET A 702 -12.48 -26.09 16.26
C MET A 702 -13.87 -26.30 15.69
N ILE A 703 -14.88 -25.99 16.49
CA ILE A 703 -16.28 -26.08 16.10
C ILE A 703 -16.75 -24.70 15.62
N PRO A 704 -17.15 -24.57 14.34
CA PRO A 704 -17.54 -23.28 13.79
C PRO A 704 -18.99 -22.91 14.10
N LEU A 705 -19.28 -21.60 14.01
CA LEU A 705 -20.63 -21.02 14.02
C LEU A 705 -21.43 -21.23 15.30
N VAL A 706 -20.78 -21.41 16.43
CA VAL A 706 -21.43 -21.55 17.71
C VAL A 706 -22.04 -20.22 18.15
N GLY A 707 -23.33 -20.23 18.51
CA GLY A 707 -24.02 -19.06 19.05
C GLY A 707 -24.59 -19.30 20.46
N GLU A 708 -24.71 -20.55 20.88
CA GLU A 708 -25.25 -20.97 22.19
C GLU A 708 -24.31 -22.02 22.80
N VAL A 709 -24.01 -21.89 24.06
CA VAL A 709 -23.11 -22.82 24.77
C VAL A 709 -23.56 -24.29 24.66
N LYS A 710 -24.85 -24.52 24.61
CA LYS A 710 -25.41 -25.87 24.47
C LYS A 710 -25.09 -26.52 23.12
N GLU A 711 -24.97 -25.73 22.05
CA GLU A 711 -24.50 -26.21 20.73
C GLU A 711 -23.07 -26.75 20.86
N LEU A 712 -22.18 -25.99 21.47
CA LEU A 712 -20.79 -26.40 21.66
C LEU A 712 -20.71 -27.64 22.56
N LYS A 713 -21.45 -27.65 23.65
CA LYS A 713 -21.46 -28.77 24.59
C LYS A 713 -21.93 -30.06 23.92
N TYR A 714 -22.99 -30.00 23.11
CA TYR A 714 -23.52 -31.15 22.39
C TYR A 714 -22.49 -31.70 21.40
N VAL A 715 -21.91 -30.85 20.55
CA VAL A 715 -20.93 -31.27 19.56
C VAL A 715 -19.62 -31.72 20.22
N LYS A 716 -19.16 -31.02 21.25
CA LYS A 716 -17.96 -31.38 22.02
C LYS A 716 -18.10 -32.76 22.66
N ASN A 717 -19.26 -33.09 23.23
CA ASN A 717 -19.50 -34.41 23.79
C ASN A 717 -19.34 -35.52 22.74
N ILE A 718 -19.86 -35.32 21.54
CA ILE A 718 -19.72 -36.26 20.42
C ILE A 718 -18.24 -36.38 20.03
N VAL A 719 -17.55 -35.27 19.89
CA VAL A 719 -16.12 -35.24 19.53
C VAL A 719 -15.26 -35.93 20.57
N CYS A 720 -15.47 -35.64 21.87
CA CYS A 720 -14.72 -36.25 22.97
C CYS A 720 -14.97 -37.75 23.09
N GLN A 721 -16.24 -38.19 23.02
CA GLN A 721 -16.55 -39.61 23.01
C GLN A 721 -15.88 -40.35 21.87
N THR A 722 -15.95 -39.81 20.67
CA THR A 722 -15.34 -40.40 19.47
C THR A 722 -13.82 -40.46 19.59
N ALA A 723 -13.19 -39.35 20.03
CA ALA A 723 -11.74 -39.29 20.22
C ALA A 723 -11.27 -40.31 21.27
N ASP A 724 -11.97 -40.38 22.41
CA ASP A 724 -11.64 -41.31 23.49
C ASP A 724 -11.83 -42.80 23.07
N GLU A 725 -12.83 -43.11 22.27
CA GLU A 725 -13.03 -44.45 21.68
C GLU A 725 -11.87 -44.83 20.77
N VAL A 726 -11.40 -43.92 19.90
CA VAL A 726 -10.27 -44.16 19.02
C VAL A 726 -8.97 -44.37 19.81
N LEU A 727 -8.73 -43.52 20.82
CA LEU A 727 -7.52 -43.60 21.67
C LEU A 727 -7.49 -44.93 22.45
N LYS A 728 -8.63 -45.36 22.97
CA LYS A 728 -8.75 -46.64 23.67
C LYS A 728 -8.50 -47.83 22.72
N LYS A 729 -9.11 -47.78 21.53
CA LYS A 729 -8.97 -48.85 20.55
C LYS A 729 -7.53 -48.99 20.07
N GLU A 730 -6.83 -47.86 19.85
CA GLU A 730 -5.44 -47.82 19.40
C GLU A 730 -4.44 -47.99 20.57
N ASN A 731 -4.90 -48.05 21.80
CA ASN A 731 -4.10 -48.08 23.01
C ASN A 731 -3.03 -47.00 23.04
N PHE A 732 -3.43 -45.77 22.81
CA PHE A 732 -2.55 -44.59 22.71
C PHE A 732 -3.06 -43.49 23.64
N GLU A 733 -2.15 -42.85 24.38
CA GLU A 733 -2.47 -41.69 25.20
C GLU A 733 -2.15 -40.40 24.45
N MET A 734 -3.11 -39.52 24.40
CA MET A 734 -2.95 -38.24 23.68
C MET A 734 -3.84 -37.17 24.33
N GLU A 735 -3.24 -35.99 24.51
CA GLU A 735 -3.94 -34.77 24.85
C GLU A 735 -4.51 -34.15 23.57
N TYR A 736 -5.73 -33.65 23.62
CA TYR A 736 -6.34 -32.89 22.54
C TYR A 736 -7.23 -31.78 23.12
N HIS A 737 -7.44 -30.72 22.33
CA HIS A 737 -8.26 -29.58 22.74
C HIS A 737 -9.44 -29.40 21.81
N VAL A 738 -10.57 -29.01 22.38
CA VAL A 738 -11.78 -28.67 21.63
C VAL A 738 -12.14 -27.22 21.95
N GLY A 739 -12.14 -26.39 20.95
CA GLY A 739 -12.51 -24.99 21.08
C GLY A 739 -13.52 -24.59 20.02
N THR A 740 -13.76 -23.31 19.91
CA THR A 740 -14.75 -22.77 19.00
C THR A 740 -14.27 -21.52 18.29
N MET A 741 -14.85 -21.27 17.14
CA MET A 741 -14.70 -20.00 16.44
C MET A 741 -15.75 -19.03 16.97
N ILE A 742 -15.31 -17.88 17.45
CA ILE A 742 -16.20 -16.78 17.84
C ILE A 742 -16.42 -15.92 16.60
N GLU A 743 -17.55 -16.09 15.97
CA GLU A 743 -17.88 -15.42 14.70
C GLU A 743 -19.33 -14.94 14.63
N ILE A 744 -20.14 -15.28 15.64
CA ILE A 744 -21.50 -14.79 15.78
C ILE A 744 -21.52 -13.76 16.91
N PRO A 745 -22.12 -12.58 16.70
CA PRO A 745 -22.18 -11.55 17.73
C PRO A 745 -22.74 -12.05 19.08
N ARG A 746 -23.75 -12.91 19.05
CA ARG A 746 -24.30 -13.51 20.27
C ARG A 746 -23.25 -14.34 21.05
N ALA A 747 -22.38 -15.05 20.32
CA ALA A 747 -21.29 -15.82 20.94
C ALA A 747 -20.31 -14.89 21.68
N ALA A 748 -19.99 -13.75 21.09
CA ALA A 748 -19.14 -12.75 21.72
C ALA A 748 -19.77 -12.18 22.99
N LEU A 749 -21.08 -11.93 22.97
CA LEU A 749 -21.85 -11.41 24.12
C LEU A 749 -21.98 -12.43 25.26
N THR A 750 -21.96 -13.71 24.95
CA THR A 750 -22.10 -14.81 25.92
C THR A 750 -20.81 -15.63 26.06
N ALA A 751 -19.68 -15.01 25.77
CA ALA A 751 -18.39 -15.70 25.76
C ALA A 751 -17.97 -16.28 27.12
N ASP A 752 -18.43 -15.71 28.21
CA ASP A 752 -18.25 -16.24 29.57
C ASP A 752 -18.85 -17.64 29.74
N GLU A 753 -20.02 -17.87 29.18
CA GLU A 753 -20.67 -19.19 29.21
C GLU A 753 -19.94 -20.19 28.29
N ILE A 754 -19.62 -19.76 27.07
CA ILE A 754 -18.97 -20.61 26.08
C ILE A 754 -17.55 -20.99 26.51
N ALA A 755 -16.84 -20.10 27.17
CA ALA A 755 -15.46 -20.31 27.64
C ALA A 755 -15.36 -21.47 28.67
N LYS A 756 -16.41 -21.76 29.39
CA LYS A 756 -16.45 -22.89 30.34
C LYS A 756 -16.39 -24.25 29.61
N GLU A 757 -16.80 -24.29 28.36
CA GLU A 757 -16.82 -25.51 27.57
C GLU A 757 -15.74 -25.51 26.46
N ALA A 758 -15.00 -24.41 26.27
CA ALA A 758 -14.01 -24.27 25.22
C ALA A 758 -12.59 -24.21 25.78
N ASP A 759 -11.67 -24.93 25.15
CA ASP A 759 -10.24 -24.86 25.47
C ASP A 759 -9.58 -23.66 24.82
N PHE A 760 -10.15 -23.18 23.72
CA PHE A 760 -9.66 -21.99 23.00
C PHE A 760 -10.79 -21.29 22.25
N PHE A 761 -10.56 -19.99 21.98
CA PHE A 761 -11.36 -19.20 21.05
C PHE A 761 -10.51 -18.79 19.86
N SER A 762 -11.07 -18.89 18.68
CA SER A 762 -10.51 -18.30 17.46
C SER A 762 -11.54 -17.34 16.89
N PHE A 763 -11.18 -16.06 16.76
CA PHE A 763 -12.10 -15.06 16.23
C PHE A 763 -12.17 -15.15 14.70
N GLY A 764 -13.32 -15.56 14.19
CA GLY A 764 -13.64 -15.61 12.76
C GLY A 764 -14.15 -14.25 12.31
N THR A 765 -13.25 -13.29 12.11
CA THR A 765 -13.61 -11.89 11.90
C THR A 765 -14.31 -11.62 10.58
N ASN A 766 -14.22 -12.49 9.59
CA ASN A 766 -14.99 -12.34 8.35
C ASN A 766 -16.48 -12.42 8.61
N ASP A 767 -16.95 -13.50 9.23
CA ASP A 767 -18.36 -13.68 9.59
C ASP A 767 -18.80 -12.71 10.68
N LEU A 768 -17.95 -12.46 11.66
CA LEU A 768 -18.26 -11.51 12.71
C LEU A 768 -18.49 -10.11 12.15
N THR A 769 -17.69 -9.71 11.18
CA THR A 769 -17.85 -8.43 10.47
C THR A 769 -19.15 -8.40 9.66
N GLN A 770 -19.43 -9.46 8.89
CA GLN A 770 -20.66 -9.56 8.10
C GLN A 770 -21.90 -9.41 8.98
N MET A 771 -21.95 -10.12 10.08
CA MET A 771 -23.12 -10.13 10.97
C MET A 771 -23.24 -8.84 11.78
N THR A 772 -22.12 -8.21 12.12
CA THR A 772 -22.12 -6.95 12.87
C THR A 772 -22.53 -5.78 11.99
N PHE A 773 -22.03 -5.70 10.76
CA PHE A 773 -22.44 -4.68 9.79
C PHE A 773 -23.80 -4.99 9.14
N GLY A 774 -24.21 -6.24 9.10
CA GLY A 774 -25.49 -6.65 8.49
C GLY A 774 -25.45 -6.70 6.96
N PHE A 775 -24.29 -6.91 6.35
CA PHE A 775 -24.16 -7.15 4.92
C PHE A 775 -23.14 -8.25 4.60
N SER A 776 -23.35 -8.88 3.44
CA SER A 776 -22.50 -9.94 2.96
C SER A 776 -21.25 -9.38 2.26
N ARG A 777 -20.10 -10.01 2.49
CA ARG A 777 -18.86 -9.72 1.79
C ARG A 777 -19.02 -9.80 0.27
N ASP A 778 -19.75 -10.81 -0.19
CA ASP A 778 -19.95 -11.04 -1.62
C ASP A 778 -20.84 -9.99 -2.29
N ASP A 779 -21.79 -9.43 -1.55
CA ASP A 779 -22.69 -8.39 -2.05
C ASP A 779 -22.20 -6.97 -1.82
N ALA A 780 -21.28 -6.76 -0.90
CA ALA A 780 -20.82 -5.44 -0.49
C ALA A 780 -20.18 -4.62 -1.63
N GLY A 781 -19.57 -5.29 -2.61
CA GLY A 781 -18.99 -4.65 -3.79
C GLY A 781 -19.95 -3.77 -4.58
N LYS A 782 -21.25 -4.02 -4.45
CA LYS A 782 -22.29 -3.26 -5.16
C LYS A 782 -22.46 -1.83 -4.61
N PHE A 783 -22.12 -1.58 -3.36
CA PHE A 783 -22.34 -0.29 -2.71
C PHE A 783 -21.14 0.31 -1.98
N LEU A 784 -20.14 -0.47 -1.61
CA LEU A 784 -18.97 0.02 -0.85
C LEU A 784 -18.21 1.14 -1.59
N GLY A 785 -18.12 1.07 -2.92
CA GLY A 785 -17.50 2.14 -3.72
C GLY A 785 -18.13 3.50 -3.47
N SER A 786 -19.47 3.55 -3.43
CA SER A 786 -20.20 4.78 -3.12
C SER A 786 -19.97 5.26 -1.69
N TYR A 787 -19.81 4.34 -0.75
CA TYR A 787 -19.52 4.65 0.64
C TYR A 787 -18.14 5.29 0.80
N TYR A 788 -17.15 4.83 0.04
CA TYR A 788 -15.82 5.44 0.01
C TYR A 788 -15.87 6.83 -0.63
N ASP A 789 -16.55 6.97 -1.74
CA ASP A 789 -16.68 8.24 -2.47
C ASP A 789 -17.37 9.32 -1.62
N LYS A 790 -18.35 8.91 -0.81
CA LYS A 790 -19.09 9.79 0.10
C LYS A 790 -18.48 9.89 1.50
N LYS A 791 -17.33 9.26 1.70
CA LYS A 791 -16.58 9.31 2.96
C LYS A 791 -17.33 8.76 4.17
N ILE A 792 -18.23 7.80 3.94
CA ILE A 792 -18.94 7.10 4.99
C ILE A 792 -18.00 6.07 5.62
N TYR A 793 -17.27 5.31 4.78
CA TYR A 793 -16.20 4.42 5.21
C TYR A 793 -14.88 4.89 4.62
N GLU A 794 -13.82 4.88 5.43
CA GLU A 794 -12.45 5.15 4.97
C GLU A 794 -11.78 3.87 4.46
N ASN A 795 -12.11 2.72 5.02
CA ASN A 795 -11.48 1.44 4.71
C ASN A 795 -12.54 0.36 4.47
N ASP A 796 -12.12 -0.69 3.75
CA ASP A 796 -12.89 -1.92 3.62
C ASP A 796 -12.86 -2.66 4.97
N PRO A 797 -14.02 -2.87 5.63
CA PRO A 797 -14.07 -3.54 6.92
C PRO A 797 -13.66 -5.02 6.88
N PHE A 798 -13.58 -5.63 5.69
CA PHE A 798 -13.10 -7.00 5.51
C PHE A 798 -11.57 -7.08 5.37
N ALA A 799 -10.94 -6.01 4.92
CA ALA A 799 -9.48 -5.92 4.81
C ALA A 799 -8.83 -5.43 6.12
N LYS A 800 -9.47 -4.47 6.77
CA LYS A 800 -8.99 -3.83 7.99
C LYS A 800 -10.07 -3.92 9.06
N LEU A 801 -9.72 -4.47 10.22
CA LEU A 801 -10.69 -4.69 11.31
C LEU A 801 -11.35 -3.39 11.75
N ASP A 802 -12.67 -3.39 11.76
CA ASP A 802 -13.48 -2.33 12.38
C ASP A 802 -13.31 -2.40 13.90
N GLN A 803 -12.46 -1.55 14.44
CA GLN A 803 -12.13 -1.55 15.86
C GLN A 803 -13.25 -0.96 16.74
N LYS A 804 -14.14 -0.16 16.14
CA LYS A 804 -15.23 0.50 16.88
C LYS A 804 -16.41 -0.41 17.19
N GLY A 805 -16.79 -1.25 16.24
CA GLY A 805 -17.92 -2.16 16.37
C GLY A 805 -17.48 -3.60 16.58
N VAL A 806 -16.90 -4.22 15.55
CA VAL A 806 -16.41 -5.60 15.61
C VAL A 806 -15.33 -5.75 16.68
N GLY A 807 -14.43 -4.77 16.79
CA GLY A 807 -13.38 -4.77 17.79
C GLY A 807 -13.90 -4.76 19.22
N LYS A 808 -15.02 -4.09 19.49
CA LYS A 808 -15.68 -4.15 20.81
C LYS A 808 -16.14 -5.56 21.16
N LEU A 809 -16.68 -6.27 20.19
CA LEU A 809 -17.11 -7.66 20.38
C LEU A 809 -15.92 -8.58 20.64
N VAL A 810 -14.84 -8.41 19.90
CA VAL A 810 -13.60 -9.18 20.12
C VAL A 810 -13.04 -8.94 21.52
N LYS A 811 -12.93 -7.68 21.92
CA LYS A 811 -12.45 -7.29 23.25
C LYS A 811 -13.33 -7.84 24.35
N MET A 812 -14.63 -7.73 24.20
CA MET A 812 -15.62 -8.26 25.14
C MET A 812 -15.50 -9.78 25.30
N ALA A 813 -15.43 -10.49 24.19
CA ALA A 813 -15.30 -11.95 24.20
C ALA A 813 -13.96 -12.41 24.81
N ALA A 814 -12.87 -11.71 24.53
CA ALA A 814 -11.56 -11.99 25.12
C ALA A 814 -11.58 -11.79 26.64
N THR A 815 -12.15 -10.70 27.10
CA THR A 815 -12.26 -10.37 28.54
C THR A 815 -13.15 -11.36 29.27
N LEU A 816 -14.37 -11.58 28.78
CA LEU A 816 -15.31 -12.52 29.36
C LEU A 816 -14.77 -13.96 29.33
N GLY A 817 -14.12 -14.34 28.26
CA GLY A 817 -13.53 -15.67 28.12
C GLY A 817 -12.45 -15.93 29.15
N ARG A 818 -11.55 -14.99 29.35
CA ARG A 818 -10.46 -15.12 30.34
C ARG A 818 -10.92 -15.05 31.76
N GLU A 819 -11.94 -14.28 32.07
CA GLU A 819 -12.55 -14.24 33.39
C GLU A 819 -13.19 -15.60 33.76
N ALA A 820 -13.89 -16.22 32.82
CA ALA A 820 -14.55 -17.52 33.02
C ALA A 820 -13.58 -18.70 32.96
N ASN A 821 -12.56 -18.62 32.13
CA ASN A 821 -11.52 -19.64 31.94
C ASN A 821 -10.14 -18.96 31.75
N PRO A 822 -9.39 -18.77 32.83
CA PRO A 822 -8.08 -18.11 32.79
C PRO A 822 -7.06 -18.79 31.87
N ASP A 823 -7.22 -20.08 31.59
CA ASP A 823 -6.31 -20.87 30.75
C ASP A 823 -6.71 -20.87 29.27
N ILE A 824 -7.79 -20.17 28.92
CA ILE A 824 -8.26 -20.14 27.53
C ILE A 824 -7.23 -19.52 26.58
N HIS A 825 -6.99 -20.19 25.47
CA HIS A 825 -6.11 -19.72 24.41
C HIS A 825 -6.91 -18.90 23.41
N LEU A 826 -6.43 -17.70 23.07
CA LEU A 826 -7.15 -16.75 22.23
C LEU A 826 -6.37 -16.42 20.97
N GLY A 827 -7.03 -16.51 19.83
CA GLY A 827 -6.41 -16.16 18.54
C GLY A 827 -7.42 -15.58 17.55
N ILE A 828 -6.91 -15.09 16.43
CA ILE A 828 -7.71 -14.58 15.33
C ILE A 828 -7.28 -15.27 14.04
N CYS A 829 -8.23 -15.62 13.19
CA CYS A 829 -7.94 -16.35 11.95
C CYS A 829 -8.61 -15.78 10.69
N GLY A 830 -9.30 -14.65 10.77
CA GLY A 830 -9.84 -13.96 9.60
C GLY A 830 -8.78 -13.28 8.75
N GLU A 831 -9.18 -12.66 7.65
CA GLU A 831 -8.30 -11.86 6.77
C GLU A 831 -7.51 -10.80 7.55
N HIS A 832 -8.06 -10.34 8.65
CA HIS A 832 -7.48 -9.31 9.52
C HIS A 832 -6.19 -9.76 10.21
N GLY A 833 -5.94 -11.05 10.33
CA GLY A 833 -4.72 -11.58 10.97
C GLY A 833 -3.41 -11.18 10.28
N GLY A 834 -3.47 -10.76 9.03
CA GLY A 834 -2.33 -10.27 8.26
C GLY A 834 -2.30 -8.75 8.08
N ASP A 835 -3.26 -8.01 8.61
CA ASP A 835 -3.32 -6.56 8.53
C ASP A 835 -2.60 -5.93 9.73
N PRO A 836 -1.59 -5.06 9.52
CA PRO A 836 -0.80 -4.48 10.61
C PRO A 836 -1.59 -3.79 11.70
N SER A 837 -2.60 -2.98 11.37
CA SER A 837 -3.43 -2.28 12.35
C SER A 837 -4.28 -3.25 13.17
N SER A 838 -4.76 -4.30 12.54
CA SER A 838 -5.55 -5.36 13.20
C SER A 838 -4.67 -6.20 14.12
N VAL A 839 -3.44 -6.50 13.72
CA VAL A 839 -2.45 -7.20 14.55
C VAL A 839 -2.12 -6.38 15.81
N GLU A 840 -1.92 -5.08 15.66
CA GLU A 840 -1.72 -4.18 16.82
C GLU A 840 -2.91 -4.20 17.77
N PHE A 841 -4.12 -4.17 17.24
CA PHE A 841 -5.35 -4.31 18.03
C PHE A 841 -5.36 -5.64 18.79
N CYS A 842 -5.02 -6.75 18.14
CA CYS A 842 -4.94 -8.07 18.77
C CYS A 842 -3.92 -8.13 19.91
N HIS A 843 -2.77 -7.48 19.72
CA HIS A 843 -1.77 -7.34 20.77
C HIS A 843 -2.36 -6.59 21.99
N ASN A 844 -2.98 -5.45 21.73
CA ASN A 844 -3.53 -4.60 22.80
C ASN A 844 -4.69 -5.24 23.57
N VAL A 845 -5.49 -6.06 22.91
CA VAL A 845 -6.59 -6.80 23.52
C VAL A 845 -6.10 -8.03 24.30
N GLY A 846 -4.86 -8.44 24.08
CA GLY A 846 -4.25 -9.55 24.81
C GLY A 846 -4.49 -10.92 24.19
N LEU A 847 -4.68 -11.01 22.88
CA LEU A 847 -4.74 -12.29 22.19
C LEU A 847 -3.37 -12.98 22.25
N ASP A 848 -3.36 -14.30 22.14
CA ASP A 848 -2.14 -15.11 22.19
C ASP A 848 -1.48 -15.26 20.83
N TYR A 849 -2.27 -15.33 19.75
CA TYR A 849 -1.75 -15.45 18.40
C TYR A 849 -2.65 -14.76 17.36
N VAL A 850 -2.05 -14.49 16.21
CA VAL A 850 -2.75 -14.14 14.98
C VAL A 850 -2.47 -15.22 13.94
N SER A 851 -3.43 -15.47 13.05
CA SER A 851 -3.30 -16.45 11.97
C SER A 851 -3.66 -15.78 10.64
N CYS A 852 -2.83 -15.98 9.63
CA CYS A 852 -2.98 -15.32 8.33
C CYS A 852 -2.53 -16.24 7.19
N SER A 853 -2.79 -15.81 5.96
CA SER A 853 -2.30 -16.54 4.79
C SER A 853 -0.76 -16.67 4.81
N PRO A 854 -0.19 -17.70 4.18
CA PRO A 854 1.25 -17.97 4.26
C PRO A 854 2.16 -16.77 3.94
N TYR A 855 1.86 -16.04 2.88
CA TYR A 855 2.67 -14.90 2.44
C TYR A 855 2.55 -13.67 3.35
N ARG A 856 1.56 -13.62 4.23
CA ARG A 856 1.39 -12.54 5.19
C ARG A 856 2.08 -12.81 6.53
N VAL A 857 2.62 -13.98 6.73
CA VAL A 857 3.28 -14.36 8.00
C VAL A 857 4.41 -13.39 8.37
N PRO A 858 5.34 -13.02 7.50
CA PRO A 858 6.37 -12.04 7.85
C PRO A 858 5.80 -10.67 8.20
N ILE A 859 4.76 -10.23 7.50
CA ILE A 859 4.05 -8.96 7.77
C ILE A 859 3.48 -8.97 9.17
N ALA A 860 2.80 -10.04 9.55
CA ALA A 860 2.21 -10.22 10.88
C ALA A 860 3.28 -10.28 11.97
N ARG A 861 4.41 -10.95 11.74
CA ARG A 861 5.53 -11.02 12.68
C ARG A 861 6.11 -9.64 12.96
N LEU A 862 6.34 -8.86 11.92
CA LEU A 862 6.86 -7.51 12.05
C LEU A 862 5.83 -6.58 12.73
N ALA A 863 4.57 -6.64 12.32
CA ALA A 863 3.50 -5.86 12.94
C ALA A 863 3.32 -6.19 14.43
N ALA A 864 3.41 -7.47 14.80
CA ALA A 864 3.36 -7.92 16.19
C ALA A 864 4.53 -7.36 17.02
N ALA A 865 5.73 -7.34 16.45
CA ALA A 865 6.90 -6.76 17.09
C ALA A 865 6.73 -5.25 17.30
N GLN A 866 6.26 -4.54 16.29
CA GLN A 866 6.02 -3.11 16.39
C GLN A 866 4.95 -2.79 17.43
N ALA A 867 3.88 -3.58 17.51
CA ALA A 867 2.84 -3.43 18.53
C ALA A 867 3.40 -3.61 19.94
N ALA A 868 4.24 -4.63 20.15
CA ALA A 868 4.88 -4.89 21.43
C ALA A 868 5.81 -3.74 21.86
N ILE A 869 6.59 -3.20 20.92
CA ILE A 869 7.50 -2.09 21.18
C ILE A 869 6.73 -0.82 21.53
N LYS A 870 5.65 -0.51 20.79
CA LYS A 870 4.78 0.64 21.09
C LYS A 870 4.15 0.54 22.48
N ALA A 871 3.76 -0.64 22.89
CA ALA A 871 3.11 -0.87 24.20
C ALA A 871 4.07 -0.69 25.38
N GLU A 872 5.37 -0.79 25.17
CA GLU A 872 6.40 -0.53 26.20
C GLU A 872 6.60 0.98 26.44
N ASN A 873 6.26 1.80 25.46
CA ASN A 873 6.39 3.25 25.51
C ASN A 873 5.04 3.87 25.94
#